data_b49fb3518e6eb0d20e4add10eb2a547b
#
_entry.id   b49fb3518e6eb0d20e4add10eb2a547b
#
_cell.length_a   1.000
_cell.length_b   1.000
_cell.length_c   1.000
_cell.angle_alpha   90.00
_cell.angle_beta   90.00
_cell.angle_gamma   90.00
#
_symmetry.space_group_name_H-M   'P 1'
#
loop_
_entity.id
_entity.type
_entity.pdbx_description
1 polymer ?
#
loop_
_entity_poly.entity_id
_entity_poly.type
_entity_poly.pdbx_seq_one_letter_code
_entity_poly.pdbx_strand_id
1 'polypeptide(L)'
;MHCRFKHKLPIPWTAITPSILVLVITFLVGYILYEAINRIATVEEDCQKMRELKARAEAADIAKSQFLATVSHEIRTPMNGVLGMLKMLMDTDLDAKQMDYAQTAHGSGKDLTSLINEVLDQAKIESGRLELENVPFDMRFILDNVSSLLSGKANEKGIELAVYVSSQVPDVVVGDPSRFRQIITNLVGNSIKFTQERGHIFISVHLADEVKEPLTIEDAVLKQRLALGCSESGETVSGFPAVNAWGSWKNFKTCYSTESQNSDQIKLLVTVEDTGVGIPVDAQGRIFTPFMQADSSTSRTYGGTGIGLSISKRLVELMQGEMGFVSEPGIGSTFSFTGVFGKAETNTSITKLERFDLAIQEFTGLRALVIDNRNIRAEVTRYELRRLGISADIVSSLRMACTCCISKLENLAMILIDKDAWNKEEFSVLDELFTRSKVTFTRVPKIFLLATSATLTERSEMKSTGLIDEVVIKPLRMSVLICCLQETLVNGKKRQPNRQRRNLGHLLREKQILVVDDNLVNRRVAEGALKKYGAIVTCVESGKAALAMLKPPHNFDACFMDLQMPEMDGFEATRRVRELEREINKKIASGEVSAEMFCKFSSWHVPILAMTADVIQATHEECMKCGMDGYVSKPFEEEVLYTAVARFFEPC
;
A
#
# COMPACT_ATOMS: atom_id res chain seq x y z
N MET A 1 113.76 -10.37 58.11
CA MET A 1 112.41 -10.71 58.68
C MET A 1 111.35 -10.29 57.73
N HIS A 2 110.72 -11.23 57.10
CA HIS A 2 109.61 -10.97 56.14
C HIS A 2 108.25 -11.16 56.83
N CYS A 3 107.50 -10.09 56.98
CA CYS A 3 106.11 -10.22 57.33
C CYS A 3 105.24 -9.89 56.08
N ARG A 4 104.71 -10.92 55.49
CA ARG A 4 103.68 -10.78 54.47
C ARG A 4 102.31 -10.75 55.15
N PHE A 5 101.65 -9.58 55.16
CA PHE A 5 100.26 -9.49 55.51
C PHE A 5 99.45 -9.74 54.25
N LYS A 6 98.75 -10.86 54.19
CA LYS A 6 97.70 -11.14 53.22
C LYS A 6 96.37 -10.66 53.82
N HIS A 7 96.01 -9.41 53.61
CA HIS A 7 94.64 -9.00 53.82
C HIS A 7 93.84 -9.23 52.52
N LYS A 8 93.00 -10.26 52.52
CA LYS A 8 91.93 -10.36 51.58
C LYS A 8 90.90 -9.28 51.97
N LEU A 9 90.72 -8.28 51.09
CA LEU A 9 89.64 -7.30 51.23
C LEU A 9 88.31 -8.06 51.23
N PRO A 10 87.43 -7.83 52.22
CA PRO A 10 86.13 -8.46 52.21
C PRO A 10 85.33 -7.95 50.99
N ILE A 11 84.75 -8.86 50.26
CA ILE A 11 83.90 -8.55 49.12
C ILE A 11 82.74 -7.68 49.64
N PRO A 12 82.53 -6.45 49.11
CA PRO A 12 81.47 -5.54 49.60
C PRO A 12 80.09 -6.03 49.15
N TRP A 13 79.57 -7.03 49.82
CA TRP A 13 78.23 -7.59 49.54
C TRP A 13 77.14 -6.53 49.60
N THR A 14 77.27 -5.49 50.42
CA THR A 14 76.32 -4.36 50.54
C THR A 14 76.28 -3.48 49.33
N ALA A 15 77.31 -3.51 48.44
CA ALA A 15 77.31 -2.77 47.19
C ALA A 15 76.91 -3.67 45.98
N ILE A 16 77.27 -4.96 46.05
CA ILE A 16 77.03 -5.92 44.96
C ILE A 16 75.56 -6.29 44.87
N THR A 17 74.84 -6.50 45.98
CA THR A 17 73.41 -6.87 45.98
C THR A 17 72.52 -5.81 45.40
N PRO A 18 72.61 -4.52 45.72
CA PRO A 18 71.74 -3.48 45.08
C PRO A 18 72.12 -3.30 43.61
N SER A 19 73.37 -3.47 43.19
CA SER A 19 73.77 -3.37 41.78
C SER A 19 73.19 -4.51 40.94
N ILE A 20 73.19 -5.74 41.45
CA ILE A 20 72.52 -6.88 40.78
C ILE A 20 71.01 -6.65 40.71
N LEU A 21 70.39 -6.16 41.81
CA LEU A 21 68.93 -5.87 41.82
C LEU A 21 68.56 -4.82 40.79
N VAL A 22 69.33 -3.73 40.67
CA VAL A 22 69.11 -2.68 39.64
C VAL A 22 69.27 -3.27 38.24
N LEU A 23 70.24 -4.11 37.97
CA LEU A 23 70.45 -4.79 36.71
C LEU A 23 69.25 -5.71 36.36
N VAL A 24 68.74 -6.47 37.29
CA VAL A 24 67.60 -7.37 37.12
C VAL A 24 66.33 -6.53 36.83
N ILE A 25 66.08 -5.43 37.57
CA ILE A 25 64.95 -4.54 37.34
C ILE A 25 65.05 -3.91 35.96
N THR A 26 66.23 -3.41 35.54
CA THR A 26 66.45 -2.79 34.23
C THR A 26 66.19 -3.80 33.11
N PHE A 27 66.58 -5.05 33.28
CA PHE A 27 66.37 -6.12 32.32
C PHE A 27 64.84 -6.49 32.23
N LEU A 28 64.16 -6.57 33.37
CA LEU A 28 62.73 -6.81 33.44
C LEU A 28 61.94 -5.69 32.81
N VAL A 29 62.27 -4.44 33.09
CA VAL A 29 61.65 -3.28 32.47
C VAL A 29 61.85 -3.28 30.94
N GLY A 30 63.09 -3.55 30.50
CA GLY A 30 63.41 -3.69 29.07
C GLY A 30 62.67 -4.81 28.40
N TYR A 31 62.49 -5.95 29.05
CA TYR A 31 61.67 -7.06 28.52
C TYR A 31 60.22 -6.73 28.44
N ILE A 32 59.67 -6.10 29.48
CA ILE A 32 58.24 -5.66 29.47
C ILE A 32 57.98 -4.62 28.36
N LEU A 33 58.88 -3.65 28.17
CA LEU A 33 58.80 -2.67 27.10
C LEU A 33 58.88 -3.32 25.71
N TYR A 34 59.80 -4.26 25.52
CA TYR A 34 59.95 -5.02 24.28
C TYR A 34 58.66 -5.81 23.95
N GLU A 35 58.13 -6.53 24.95
CA GLU A 35 56.87 -7.28 24.79
C GLU A 35 55.68 -6.37 24.51
N ALA A 36 55.59 -5.20 25.17
CA ALA A 36 54.57 -4.22 24.94
C ALA A 36 54.61 -3.61 23.51
N ILE A 37 55.84 -3.31 23.03
CA ILE A 37 56.02 -2.79 21.64
C ILE A 37 55.62 -3.86 20.63
N ASN A 38 56.01 -5.12 20.81
CA ASN A 38 55.61 -6.20 19.91
C ASN A 38 54.08 -6.42 19.90
N ARG A 39 53.43 -6.36 21.06
CA ARG A 39 51.95 -6.45 21.12
C ARG A 39 51.29 -5.29 20.44
N ILE A 40 51.77 -4.06 20.60
CA ILE A 40 51.23 -2.89 19.90
C ILE A 40 51.37 -3.06 18.39
N ALA A 41 52.53 -3.51 17.90
CA ALA A 41 52.76 -3.73 16.48
C ALA A 41 51.81 -4.81 15.89
N THR A 42 51.59 -5.93 16.61
CA THR A 42 50.65 -6.97 16.17
C THR A 42 49.20 -6.48 16.15
N VAL A 43 48.78 -5.72 17.18
CA VAL A 43 47.43 -5.13 17.23
C VAL A 43 47.24 -4.12 16.11
N GLU A 44 48.25 -3.33 15.78
CA GLU A 44 48.20 -2.36 14.70
C GLU A 44 48.08 -3.05 13.31
N GLU A 45 48.81 -4.15 13.11
CA GLU A 45 48.70 -4.97 11.90
C GLU A 45 47.29 -5.61 11.76
N ASP A 46 46.77 -6.15 12.86
CA ASP A 46 45.41 -6.73 12.88
C ASP A 46 44.32 -5.66 12.65
N CYS A 47 44.49 -4.47 13.22
CA CYS A 47 43.60 -3.34 12.95
C CYS A 47 43.63 -2.90 11.47
N GLN A 48 44.80 -2.87 10.84
CA GLN A 48 44.93 -2.56 9.42
C GLN A 48 44.25 -3.63 8.54
N LYS A 49 44.46 -4.91 8.82
CA LYS A 49 43.81 -6.02 8.12
C LYS A 49 42.27 -5.94 8.25
N MET A 50 41.78 -5.65 9.46
CA MET A 50 40.35 -5.48 9.70
C MET A 50 39.78 -4.30 8.92
N ARG A 51 40.48 -3.16 8.84
CA ARG A 51 40.09 -2.01 8.03
C ARG A 51 40.02 -2.33 6.53
N GLU A 52 41.05 -3.05 6.03
CA GLU A 52 41.05 -3.48 4.62
C GLU A 52 39.92 -4.45 4.30
N LEU A 53 39.67 -5.44 5.17
CA LEU A 53 38.58 -6.39 5.01
C LEU A 53 37.22 -5.68 5.04
N LYS A 54 37.05 -4.73 5.96
CA LYS A 54 35.84 -3.91 6.04
C LYS A 54 35.65 -3.08 4.78
N ALA A 55 36.67 -2.38 4.31
CA ALA A 55 36.60 -1.58 3.09
C ALA A 55 36.28 -2.43 1.84
N ARG A 56 36.85 -3.64 1.74
CA ARG A 56 36.53 -4.59 0.66
C ARG A 56 35.09 -5.09 0.74
N ALA A 57 34.60 -5.40 1.93
CA ALA A 57 33.20 -5.81 2.14
C ALA A 57 32.24 -4.68 1.78
N GLU A 58 32.49 -3.45 2.23
CA GLU A 58 31.69 -2.26 1.88
C GLU A 58 31.71 -1.97 0.37
N ALA A 59 32.86 -2.07 -0.28
CA ALA A 59 32.98 -1.89 -1.73
C ALA A 59 32.21 -2.97 -2.51
N ALA A 60 32.27 -4.24 -2.05
CA ALA A 60 31.50 -5.33 -2.65
C ALA A 60 29.99 -5.13 -2.50
N ASP A 61 29.53 -4.65 -1.35
CA ASP A 61 28.12 -4.35 -1.09
C ASP A 61 27.61 -3.17 -1.96
N ILE A 62 28.44 -2.14 -2.13
CA ILE A 62 28.15 -1.03 -3.02
C ILE A 62 28.03 -1.51 -4.46
N ALA A 63 28.99 -2.31 -4.93
CA ALA A 63 28.99 -2.85 -6.28
C ALA A 63 27.79 -3.77 -6.54
N LYS A 64 27.45 -4.65 -5.58
CA LYS A 64 26.25 -5.52 -5.63
C LYS A 64 24.98 -4.70 -5.76
N SER A 65 24.85 -3.64 -4.97
CA SER A 65 23.66 -2.78 -4.97
C SER A 65 23.51 -1.97 -6.25
N GLN A 66 24.62 -1.42 -6.78
CA GLN A 66 24.64 -0.71 -8.06
C GLN A 66 24.29 -1.65 -9.22
N PHE A 67 24.89 -2.85 -9.23
CA PHE A 67 24.58 -3.86 -10.23
C PHE A 67 23.08 -4.20 -10.25
N LEU A 68 22.48 -4.47 -9.07
CA LEU A 68 21.06 -4.80 -8.97
C LEU A 68 20.16 -3.63 -9.40
N ALA A 69 20.50 -2.39 -9.05
CA ALA A 69 19.75 -1.21 -9.49
C ALA A 69 19.79 -1.04 -11.01
N THR A 70 20.97 -1.18 -11.61
CA THR A 70 21.15 -1.09 -13.08
C THR A 70 20.40 -2.22 -13.78
N VAL A 71 20.60 -3.47 -13.36
CA VAL A 71 19.92 -4.63 -13.96
C VAL A 71 18.40 -4.49 -13.89
N SER A 72 17.87 -3.94 -12.77
CA SER A 72 16.42 -3.69 -12.68
C SER A 72 15.92 -2.74 -13.74
N HIS A 73 16.60 -1.62 -13.89
CA HIS A 73 16.19 -0.64 -14.90
C HIS A 73 16.27 -1.25 -16.31
N GLU A 74 17.35 -1.95 -16.60
CA GLU A 74 17.58 -2.62 -17.87
C GLU A 74 16.56 -3.74 -18.19
N ILE A 75 16.02 -4.41 -17.16
CA ILE A 75 14.96 -5.43 -17.34
C ILE A 75 13.57 -4.78 -17.36
N ARG A 76 13.31 -3.76 -16.55
CA ARG A 76 12.01 -3.09 -16.46
C ARG A 76 11.62 -2.45 -17.80
N THR A 77 12.55 -1.80 -18.48
CA THR A 77 12.29 -1.09 -19.75
C THR A 77 11.75 -2.02 -20.85
N PRO A 78 12.41 -3.14 -21.23
CA PRO A 78 11.87 -4.05 -22.23
C PRO A 78 10.58 -4.75 -21.74
N MET A 79 10.46 -5.06 -20.46
CA MET A 79 9.25 -5.68 -19.91
C MET A 79 8.04 -4.75 -20.00
N ASN A 80 8.18 -3.48 -19.62
CA ASN A 80 7.12 -2.50 -19.78
C ASN A 80 6.73 -2.33 -21.27
N GLY A 81 7.72 -2.42 -22.17
CA GLY A 81 7.48 -2.45 -23.61
C GLY A 81 6.61 -3.63 -24.04
N VAL A 82 6.96 -4.85 -23.60
CA VAL A 82 6.17 -6.07 -23.90
C VAL A 82 4.75 -5.95 -23.34
N LEU A 83 4.60 -5.53 -22.08
CA LEU A 83 3.30 -5.35 -21.45
C LEU A 83 2.46 -4.28 -22.16
N GLY A 84 3.09 -3.17 -22.58
CA GLY A 84 2.42 -2.12 -23.34
C GLY A 84 1.92 -2.61 -24.70
N MET A 85 2.76 -3.38 -25.44
CA MET A 85 2.38 -3.96 -26.73
C MET A 85 1.26 -5.00 -26.60
N LEU A 86 1.31 -5.85 -25.56
CA LEU A 86 0.24 -6.80 -25.26
C LEU A 86 -1.08 -6.09 -24.92
N LYS A 87 -1.01 -4.99 -24.17
CA LYS A 87 -2.20 -4.17 -23.86
C LYS A 87 -2.80 -3.56 -25.13
N MET A 88 -1.95 -3.02 -26.03
CA MET A 88 -2.40 -2.49 -27.32
C MET A 88 -3.00 -3.60 -28.19
N LEU A 89 -2.39 -4.80 -28.20
CA LEU A 89 -2.91 -5.95 -28.93
C LEU A 89 -4.30 -6.36 -28.43
N MET A 90 -4.51 -6.39 -27.12
CA MET A 90 -5.81 -6.69 -26.51
C MET A 90 -6.88 -5.62 -26.78
N ASP A 91 -6.49 -4.41 -27.14
CA ASP A 91 -7.41 -3.33 -27.57
C ASP A 91 -7.80 -3.43 -29.07
N THR A 92 -7.28 -4.43 -29.82
CA THR A 92 -7.65 -4.72 -31.23
C THR A 92 -8.70 -5.84 -31.32
N ASP A 93 -9.27 -6.06 -32.51
CA ASP A 93 -10.21 -7.16 -32.75
C ASP A 93 -9.49 -8.51 -32.76
N LEU A 94 -9.42 -9.16 -31.60
CA LEU A 94 -8.87 -10.49 -31.41
C LEU A 94 -9.98 -11.53 -31.32
N ASP A 95 -9.72 -12.75 -31.84
CA ASP A 95 -10.57 -13.89 -31.54
C ASP A 95 -10.42 -14.33 -30.07
N ALA A 96 -11.35 -15.17 -29.55
CA ALA A 96 -11.36 -15.58 -28.16
C ALA A 96 -10.08 -16.29 -27.73
N LYS A 97 -9.44 -17.07 -28.61
CA LYS A 97 -8.16 -17.77 -28.33
C LYS A 97 -6.99 -16.79 -28.31
N GLN A 98 -6.94 -15.88 -29.25
CA GLN A 98 -5.90 -14.84 -29.31
C GLN A 98 -5.97 -13.93 -28.10
N MET A 99 -7.17 -13.56 -27.68
CA MET A 99 -7.41 -12.78 -26.46
C MET A 99 -6.93 -13.53 -25.22
N ASP A 100 -7.23 -14.83 -25.08
CA ASP A 100 -6.77 -15.66 -23.97
C ASP A 100 -5.23 -15.75 -23.93
N TYR A 101 -4.58 -15.94 -25.09
CA TYR A 101 -3.12 -15.95 -25.18
C TYR A 101 -2.51 -14.59 -24.80
N ALA A 102 -3.08 -13.49 -25.27
CA ALA A 102 -2.61 -12.16 -24.97
C ALA A 102 -2.79 -11.81 -23.47
N GLN A 103 -3.90 -12.20 -22.87
CA GLN A 103 -4.18 -12.04 -21.43
C GLN A 103 -3.22 -12.87 -20.58
N THR A 104 -2.99 -14.13 -20.96
CA THR A 104 -2.05 -15.03 -20.26
C THR A 104 -0.62 -14.49 -20.33
N ALA A 105 -0.16 -14.05 -21.51
CA ALA A 105 1.15 -13.45 -21.68
C ALA A 105 1.30 -12.14 -20.89
N HIS A 106 0.28 -11.29 -20.90
CA HIS A 106 0.25 -10.05 -20.14
C HIS A 106 0.28 -10.30 -18.63
N GLY A 107 -0.48 -11.30 -18.13
CA GLY A 107 -0.45 -11.73 -16.73
C GLY A 107 0.94 -12.18 -16.32
N SER A 108 1.56 -13.09 -17.09
CA SER A 108 2.91 -13.61 -16.84
C SER A 108 3.97 -12.50 -16.83
N GLY A 109 3.85 -11.51 -17.71
CA GLY A 109 4.74 -10.35 -17.75
C GLY A 109 4.61 -9.47 -16.51
N LYS A 110 3.39 -9.25 -16.01
CA LYS A 110 3.15 -8.55 -14.73
C LYS A 110 3.75 -9.29 -13.54
N ASP A 111 3.56 -10.60 -13.48
CA ASP A 111 4.11 -11.43 -12.41
C ASP A 111 5.65 -11.38 -12.40
N LEU A 112 6.29 -11.41 -13.58
CA LEU A 112 7.74 -11.28 -13.70
C LEU A 112 8.22 -9.89 -13.23
N THR A 113 7.51 -8.83 -13.59
CA THR A 113 7.85 -7.46 -13.13
C THR A 113 7.73 -7.33 -11.62
N SER A 114 6.70 -7.94 -11.02
CA SER A 114 6.53 -7.99 -9.56
C SER A 114 7.70 -8.71 -8.89
N LEU A 115 8.09 -9.87 -9.43
CA LEU A 115 9.21 -10.67 -8.92
C LEU A 115 10.53 -9.90 -8.95
N ILE A 116 10.82 -9.19 -10.04
CA ILE A 116 12.02 -8.35 -10.17
C ILE A 116 12.02 -7.26 -9.11
N ASN A 117 10.88 -6.59 -8.90
CA ASN A 117 10.77 -5.54 -7.88
C ASN A 117 10.96 -6.10 -6.46
N GLU A 118 10.43 -7.31 -6.16
CA GLU A 118 10.64 -7.99 -4.88
C GLU A 118 12.13 -8.30 -4.62
N VAL A 119 12.84 -8.82 -5.64
CA VAL A 119 14.29 -9.11 -5.53
C VAL A 119 15.09 -7.84 -5.27
N LEU A 120 14.71 -6.74 -5.90
CA LEU A 120 15.37 -5.45 -5.70
C LEU A 120 15.08 -4.85 -4.33
N ASP A 121 13.82 -4.90 -3.89
CA ASP A 121 13.46 -4.46 -2.54
C ASP A 121 14.26 -5.25 -1.51
N GLN A 122 14.39 -6.58 -1.68
CA GLN A 122 15.22 -7.42 -0.83
C GLN A 122 16.69 -6.95 -0.81
N ALA A 123 17.26 -6.64 -1.97
CA ALA A 123 18.64 -6.17 -2.07
C ALA A 123 18.85 -4.78 -1.45
N LYS A 124 17.90 -3.84 -1.63
CA LYS A 124 17.94 -2.53 -0.98
C LYS A 124 17.84 -2.63 0.54
N ILE A 125 17.01 -3.56 1.03
CA ILE A 125 16.84 -3.85 2.45
C ILE A 125 18.14 -4.43 3.04
N GLU A 126 18.74 -5.44 2.39
CA GLU A 126 20.00 -6.07 2.83
C GLU A 126 21.17 -5.08 2.92
N SER A 127 21.22 -4.12 1.98
CA SER A 127 22.26 -3.08 1.97
C SER A 127 21.97 -1.90 2.89
N GLY A 128 20.82 -1.90 3.62
CA GLY A 128 20.43 -0.81 4.52
C GLY A 128 20.11 0.52 3.81
N ARG A 129 19.87 0.50 2.50
CA ARG A 129 19.61 1.70 1.67
C ARG A 129 18.13 2.00 1.45
N LEU A 130 17.24 1.18 2.00
CA LEU A 130 15.82 1.44 1.90
C LEU A 130 15.45 2.48 2.96
N GLU A 131 15.13 3.68 2.50
CA GLU A 131 14.58 4.76 3.32
C GLU A 131 13.05 4.74 3.23
N LEU A 132 12.37 4.94 4.38
CA LEU A 132 10.92 5.05 4.43
C LEU A 132 10.50 6.49 4.16
N GLU A 133 9.44 6.64 3.38
CA GLU A 133 8.78 7.92 3.21
C GLU A 133 8.04 8.31 4.50
N ASN A 134 7.91 9.62 4.73
CA ASN A 134 7.25 10.15 5.92
C ASN A 134 6.19 11.18 5.48
N VAL A 135 5.07 10.66 4.94
CA VAL A 135 4.00 11.48 4.37
C VAL A 135 2.67 11.22 5.07
N PRO A 136 1.79 12.22 5.18
CA PRO A 136 0.45 12.02 5.72
C PRO A 136 -0.39 11.18 4.74
N PHE A 137 -1.09 10.18 5.24
CA PHE A 137 -1.99 9.34 4.45
C PHE A 137 -3.18 8.81 5.27
N ASP A 138 -4.27 8.49 4.57
CA ASP A 138 -5.43 7.82 5.14
C ASP A 138 -5.24 6.30 5.04
N MET A 139 -5.12 5.66 6.21
CA MET A 139 -4.92 4.21 6.32
C MET A 139 -6.14 3.42 5.85
N ARG A 140 -7.35 3.91 6.14
CA ARG A 140 -8.61 3.27 5.72
C ARG A 140 -8.72 3.24 4.20
N PHE A 141 -8.31 4.32 3.54
CA PHE A 141 -8.24 4.40 2.09
C PHE A 141 -7.26 3.38 1.49
N ILE A 142 -6.11 3.16 2.12
CA ILE A 142 -5.15 2.12 1.67
C ILE A 142 -5.77 0.73 1.80
N LEU A 143 -6.42 0.42 2.92
CA LEU A 143 -7.07 -0.87 3.15
C LEU A 143 -8.23 -1.11 2.16
N ASP A 144 -9.04 -0.09 1.89
CA ASP A 144 -10.12 -0.15 0.88
C ASP A 144 -9.56 -0.43 -0.52
N ASN A 145 -8.43 0.21 -0.89
CA ASN A 145 -7.76 -0.03 -2.18
C ASN A 145 -7.21 -1.46 -2.30
N VAL A 146 -6.56 -1.97 -1.26
CA VAL A 146 -6.04 -3.35 -1.24
C VAL A 146 -7.21 -4.34 -1.34
N SER A 147 -8.26 -4.12 -0.57
CA SER A 147 -9.48 -4.96 -0.63
C SER A 147 -10.13 -4.91 -2.01
N SER A 148 -10.14 -3.75 -2.65
CA SER A 148 -10.63 -3.58 -4.02
C SER A 148 -9.81 -4.35 -5.05
N LEU A 149 -8.49 -4.26 -4.95
CA LEU A 149 -7.54 -4.95 -5.84
C LEU A 149 -7.67 -6.47 -5.76
N LEU A 150 -7.88 -7.00 -4.56
CA LEU A 150 -7.90 -8.43 -4.29
C LEU A 150 -9.30 -9.04 -4.30
N SER A 151 -10.36 -8.22 -4.33
CA SER A 151 -11.76 -8.68 -4.27
C SER A 151 -12.14 -9.62 -5.41
N GLY A 152 -11.61 -9.44 -6.62
CA GLY A 152 -11.86 -10.33 -7.77
C GLY A 152 -11.45 -11.76 -7.45
N LYS A 153 -10.20 -11.95 -7.02
CA LYS A 153 -9.65 -13.27 -6.65
C LYS A 153 -10.38 -13.89 -5.45
N ALA A 154 -10.77 -13.07 -4.46
CA ALA A 154 -11.53 -13.54 -3.31
C ALA A 154 -12.93 -13.99 -3.73
N ASN A 155 -13.62 -13.23 -4.58
CA ASN A 155 -14.97 -13.54 -5.07
C ASN A 155 -14.99 -14.81 -5.95
N GLU A 156 -13.97 -15.05 -6.78
CA GLU A 156 -13.83 -16.26 -7.59
C GLU A 156 -13.82 -17.52 -6.72
N LYS A 157 -13.19 -17.45 -5.54
CA LYS A 157 -13.19 -18.53 -4.54
C LYS A 157 -14.35 -18.48 -3.56
N GLY A 158 -15.22 -17.47 -3.63
CA GLY A 158 -16.29 -17.25 -2.65
C GLY A 158 -15.78 -16.94 -1.25
N ILE A 159 -14.55 -16.39 -1.12
CA ILE A 159 -13.94 -16.03 0.17
C ILE A 159 -14.56 -14.72 0.68
N GLU A 160 -15.03 -14.73 1.92
CA GLU A 160 -15.49 -13.51 2.59
C GLU A 160 -14.29 -12.70 3.07
N LEU A 161 -14.12 -11.49 2.51
CA LEU A 161 -13.08 -10.54 2.91
C LEU A 161 -13.72 -9.42 3.72
N ALA A 162 -13.25 -9.19 4.94
CA ALA A 162 -13.74 -8.15 5.83
C ALA A 162 -12.59 -7.31 6.39
N VAL A 163 -12.83 -6.00 6.55
CA VAL A 163 -11.87 -5.03 7.10
C VAL A 163 -12.52 -4.28 8.25
N TYR A 164 -11.78 -4.10 9.33
CA TYR A 164 -12.19 -3.33 10.49
C TYR A 164 -11.03 -2.46 10.98
N VAL A 165 -11.32 -1.20 11.24
CA VAL A 165 -10.35 -0.28 11.87
C VAL A 165 -11.01 0.33 13.09
N SER A 166 -10.38 0.20 14.26
CA SER A 166 -10.88 0.78 15.51
C SER A 166 -11.16 2.28 15.37
N SER A 167 -12.20 2.76 16.03
CA SER A 167 -12.55 4.19 16.07
C SER A 167 -11.50 5.05 16.77
N GLN A 168 -10.61 4.44 17.55
CA GLN A 168 -9.51 5.12 18.22
C GLN A 168 -8.32 5.40 17.28
N VAL A 169 -8.25 4.70 16.14
CA VAL A 169 -7.19 4.92 15.12
C VAL A 169 -7.49 6.22 14.38
N PRO A 170 -6.56 7.19 14.36
CA PRO A 170 -6.74 8.44 13.62
C PRO A 170 -7.02 8.21 12.13
N ASP A 171 -7.78 9.12 11.51
CA ASP A 171 -8.08 9.03 10.07
C ASP A 171 -6.83 9.22 9.22
N VAL A 172 -5.96 10.14 9.63
CA VAL A 172 -4.70 10.45 8.94
C VAL A 172 -3.52 10.15 9.85
N VAL A 173 -2.58 9.38 9.33
CA VAL A 173 -1.31 9.05 9.98
C VAL A 173 -0.14 9.45 9.10
N VAL A 174 1.05 9.65 9.69
CA VAL A 174 2.27 10.02 8.95
C VAL A 174 3.19 8.81 8.89
N GLY A 175 3.59 8.42 7.68
CA GLY A 175 4.45 7.27 7.42
C GLY A 175 4.56 6.96 5.94
N ASP A 176 4.90 5.70 5.58
CA ASP A 176 5.04 5.26 4.19
C ASP A 176 3.81 4.46 3.71
N PRO A 177 2.91 5.09 2.93
CA PRO A 177 1.70 4.43 2.41
C PRO A 177 2.00 3.30 1.44
N SER A 178 3.11 3.40 0.68
CA SER A 178 3.48 2.40 -0.33
C SER A 178 3.96 1.11 0.34
N ARG A 179 4.79 1.23 1.36
CA ARG A 179 5.30 0.09 2.12
C ARG A 179 4.21 -0.53 3.00
N PHE A 180 3.36 0.28 3.62
CA PHE A 180 2.19 -0.23 4.33
C PHE A 180 1.28 -1.04 3.39
N ARG A 181 0.96 -0.50 2.21
CA ARG A 181 0.20 -1.22 1.17
C ARG A 181 0.88 -2.52 0.76
N GLN A 182 2.20 -2.53 0.58
CA GLN A 182 2.99 -3.70 0.19
C GLN A 182 2.85 -4.82 1.21
N ILE A 183 2.99 -4.52 2.51
CA ILE A 183 2.82 -5.50 3.60
C ILE A 183 1.42 -6.10 3.56
N ILE A 184 0.37 -5.26 3.54
CA ILE A 184 -1.02 -5.72 3.55
C ILE A 184 -1.34 -6.55 2.31
N THR A 185 -0.92 -6.09 1.11
CA THR A 185 -1.17 -6.82 -0.15
C THR A 185 -0.51 -8.19 -0.13
N ASN A 186 0.70 -8.31 0.40
CA ASN A 186 1.39 -9.58 0.53
C ASN A 186 0.69 -10.51 1.51
N LEU A 187 0.32 -10.04 2.70
CA LEU A 187 -0.36 -10.86 3.71
C LEU A 187 -1.73 -11.33 3.21
N VAL A 188 -2.57 -10.41 2.73
CA VAL A 188 -3.91 -10.75 2.21
C VAL A 188 -3.83 -11.60 0.95
N GLY A 189 -2.88 -11.33 0.06
CA GLY A 189 -2.62 -12.14 -1.13
C GLY A 189 -2.27 -13.60 -0.77
N ASN A 190 -1.41 -13.79 0.24
CA ASN A 190 -1.10 -15.12 0.76
C ASN A 190 -2.33 -15.77 1.40
N SER A 191 -3.11 -15.04 2.19
CA SER A 191 -4.34 -15.55 2.78
C SER A 191 -5.34 -16.02 1.70
N ILE A 192 -5.59 -15.23 0.63
CA ILE A 192 -6.46 -15.66 -0.49
C ILE A 192 -5.91 -16.91 -1.19
N LYS A 193 -4.59 -16.96 -1.37
CA LYS A 193 -3.90 -18.07 -2.03
C LYS A 193 -4.13 -19.39 -1.30
N PHE A 194 -3.97 -19.39 0.03
CA PHE A 194 -3.99 -20.57 0.88
C PHE A 194 -5.36 -20.86 1.54
N THR A 195 -6.32 -19.94 1.42
CA THR A 195 -7.69 -20.19 1.87
C THR A 195 -8.46 -20.96 0.80
N GLN A 196 -9.21 -21.97 1.25
CA GLN A 196 -10.08 -22.77 0.40
C GLN A 196 -11.35 -22.01 0.00
N GLU A 197 -12.13 -22.59 -0.91
CA GLU A 197 -13.42 -22.02 -1.31
C GLU A 197 -14.35 -21.80 -0.10
N ARG A 198 -15.08 -20.68 -0.13
CA ARG A 198 -16.00 -20.26 0.93
C ARG A 198 -15.33 -20.02 2.29
N GLY A 199 -14.03 -19.79 2.29
CA GLY A 199 -13.31 -19.42 3.51
C GLY A 199 -13.51 -17.96 3.88
N HIS A 200 -12.74 -17.52 4.87
CA HIS A 200 -12.83 -16.17 5.44
C HIS A 200 -11.45 -15.53 5.63
N ILE A 201 -11.36 -14.22 5.37
CA ILE A 201 -10.18 -13.40 5.66
C ILE A 201 -10.66 -12.14 6.37
N PHE A 202 -10.05 -11.86 7.53
CA PHE A 202 -10.37 -10.70 8.32
C PHE A 202 -9.14 -9.85 8.63
N ILE A 203 -9.21 -8.58 8.25
CA ILE A 203 -8.16 -7.58 8.52
C ILE A 203 -8.66 -6.69 9.65
N SER A 204 -7.90 -6.55 10.73
CA SER A 204 -8.24 -5.62 11.81
C SER A 204 -7.05 -4.73 12.18
N VAL A 205 -7.34 -3.45 12.47
CA VAL A 205 -6.36 -2.47 12.91
C VAL A 205 -6.82 -1.83 14.22
N HIS A 206 -5.95 -1.82 15.21
CA HIS A 206 -6.18 -1.27 16.54
C HIS A 206 -4.98 -0.42 16.98
N LEU A 207 -5.16 0.44 17.99
CA LEU A 207 -4.03 1.01 18.70
C LEU A 207 -3.38 -0.08 19.56
N ALA A 208 -2.05 -0.14 19.59
CA ALA A 208 -1.34 -1.09 20.45
C ALA A 208 -1.65 -0.85 21.94
N ASP A 209 -1.97 0.39 22.32
CA ASP A 209 -2.33 0.75 23.70
C ASP A 209 -3.71 0.22 24.12
N GLU A 210 -4.68 0.09 23.21
CA GLU A 210 -5.99 -0.53 23.48
C GLU A 210 -5.86 -1.98 23.95
N VAL A 211 -4.79 -2.67 23.52
CA VAL A 211 -4.58 -4.09 23.82
C VAL A 211 -3.93 -4.31 25.18
N LYS A 212 -3.28 -3.28 25.77
CA LYS A 212 -2.58 -3.38 27.06
C LYS A 212 -3.53 -3.52 28.25
N GLU A 213 -4.69 -2.88 28.21
CA GLU A 213 -5.63 -2.82 29.30
C GLU A 213 -6.98 -3.47 28.95
N PRO A 214 -7.09 -4.81 28.99
CA PRO A 214 -8.30 -5.53 28.58
C PRO A 214 -9.58 -5.13 29.31
N LEU A 215 -9.45 -4.56 30.50
CA LEU A 215 -10.60 -4.18 31.35
C LEU A 215 -11.29 -2.88 30.93
N THR A 216 -10.60 -2.03 30.16
CA THR A 216 -11.09 -0.70 29.71
C THR A 216 -11.49 -0.66 28.25
N ILE A 217 -11.49 -1.82 27.56
CA ILE A 217 -11.75 -1.87 26.11
C ILE A 217 -13.21 -1.52 25.82
N GLU A 218 -13.42 -0.40 25.12
CA GLU A 218 -14.73 0.01 24.61
C GLU A 218 -15.05 -0.62 23.25
N ASP A 219 -14.02 -1.01 22.48
CA ASP A 219 -14.16 -1.59 21.16
C ASP A 219 -14.76 -2.99 21.23
N ALA A 220 -15.97 -3.15 20.66
CA ALA A 220 -16.75 -4.38 20.72
C ALA A 220 -16.06 -5.56 20.00
N VAL A 221 -15.36 -5.29 18.88
CA VAL A 221 -14.65 -6.31 18.09
C VAL A 221 -13.42 -6.79 18.86
N LEU A 222 -12.63 -5.86 19.40
CA LEU A 222 -11.45 -6.18 20.20
C LEU A 222 -11.83 -6.92 21.48
N LYS A 223 -12.87 -6.46 22.18
CA LYS A 223 -13.39 -7.09 23.41
C LYS A 223 -13.81 -8.54 23.17
N GLN A 224 -14.54 -8.79 22.09
CA GLN A 224 -14.97 -10.14 21.73
C GLN A 224 -13.78 -11.03 21.34
N ARG A 225 -12.79 -10.50 20.62
CA ARG A 225 -11.58 -11.24 20.26
C ARG A 225 -10.71 -11.60 21.46
N LEU A 226 -10.60 -10.71 22.44
CA LEU A 226 -9.87 -10.98 23.67
C LEU A 226 -10.62 -11.96 24.59
N ALA A 227 -11.95 -11.90 24.63
CA ALA A 227 -12.76 -12.87 25.36
C ALA A 227 -12.62 -14.30 24.79
N LEU A 228 -12.49 -14.44 23.48
CA LEU A 228 -12.21 -15.70 22.80
C LEU A 228 -10.82 -16.28 23.15
N GLY A 229 -9.87 -15.44 23.57
CA GLY A 229 -8.55 -15.86 24.04
C GLY A 229 -8.56 -16.75 25.27
N CYS A 230 -9.68 -16.83 25.99
CA CYS A 230 -9.87 -17.69 27.15
C CYS A 230 -10.57 -19.03 26.82
N SER A 231 -11.03 -19.22 25.58
CA SER A 231 -11.65 -20.44 25.08
C SER A 231 -10.78 -21.11 24.01
N GLU A 232 -10.74 -22.45 23.97
CA GLU A 232 -9.92 -23.22 23.04
C GLU A 232 -10.36 -23.09 21.57
N SER A 233 -11.54 -22.56 21.27
CA SER A 233 -12.05 -22.34 19.92
C SER A 233 -12.64 -20.93 19.77
N GLY A 234 -11.98 -20.09 18.94
CA GLY A 234 -12.51 -18.81 18.50
C GLY A 234 -13.40 -18.98 17.26
N GLU A 235 -14.45 -18.16 17.13
CA GLU A 235 -15.22 -18.04 15.89
C GLU A 235 -14.75 -16.85 15.07
N THR A 236 -14.61 -17.05 13.75
CA THR A 236 -14.36 -15.98 12.78
C THR A 236 -15.60 -15.14 12.54
N VAL A 237 -15.45 -14.08 11.75
CA VAL A 237 -16.56 -13.27 11.22
C VAL A 237 -17.64 -14.13 10.55
N SER A 238 -17.25 -15.22 9.88
CA SER A 238 -18.16 -16.14 9.19
C SER A 238 -18.55 -17.39 10.02
N GLY A 239 -18.08 -17.49 11.27
CA GLY A 239 -18.38 -18.60 12.19
C GLY A 239 -17.59 -19.87 11.96
N PHE A 240 -16.50 -19.79 11.20
CA PHE A 240 -15.53 -20.87 11.13
C PHE A 240 -14.58 -20.83 12.33
N PRO A 241 -14.01 -21.97 12.74
CA PRO A 241 -12.93 -21.96 13.72
C PRO A 241 -11.78 -21.08 13.27
N ALA A 242 -11.22 -20.29 14.15
CA ALA A 242 -10.07 -19.45 13.89
C ALA A 242 -8.96 -19.68 14.89
N VAL A 243 -7.74 -19.49 14.46
CA VAL A 243 -6.58 -19.50 15.34
C VAL A 243 -6.59 -18.22 16.18
N ASN A 244 -6.41 -18.37 17.48
CA ASN A 244 -6.47 -17.25 18.41
C ASN A 244 -5.39 -16.19 18.10
N ALA A 245 -5.83 -15.03 17.61
CA ALA A 245 -4.96 -13.91 17.26
C ALA A 245 -4.11 -13.40 18.44
N TRP A 246 -4.60 -13.48 19.66
CA TRP A 246 -3.90 -13.10 20.87
C TRP A 246 -2.54 -13.78 21.01
N GLY A 247 -2.45 -15.05 20.61
CA GLY A 247 -1.20 -15.79 20.61
C GLY A 247 -0.10 -15.18 19.74
N SER A 248 -0.47 -14.44 18.68
CA SER A 248 0.50 -13.83 17.76
C SER A 248 1.12 -12.54 18.30
N TRP A 249 0.44 -11.80 19.16
CA TRP A 249 0.87 -10.48 19.62
C TRP A 249 1.29 -10.38 21.10
N LYS A 250 0.90 -11.34 21.96
CA LYS A 250 1.22 -11.31 23.40
C LYS A 250 2.72 -11.18 23.71
N ASN A 251 3.57 -11.58 22.78
CA ASN A 251 5.03 -11.55 22.93
C ASN A 251 5.67 -10.29 22.29
N PHE A 252 4.88 -9.41 21.66
CA PHE A 252 5.42 -8.19 21.04
C PHE A 252 5.87 -7.19 22.11
N LYS A 253 7.18 -6.97 22.20
CA LYS A 253 7.77 -6.00 23.12
C LYS A 253 7.28 -4.59 22.86
N THR A 254 7.07 -4.26 21.58
CA THR A 254 6.58 -2.94 21.13
C THR A 254 5.20 -2.62 21.71
N CYS A 255 4.33 -3.61 21.92
CA CYS A 255 3.03 -3.40 22.56
C CYS A 255 3.14 -3.08 24.06
N TYR A 256 4.19 -3.56 24.74
CA TYR A 256 4.30 -3.50 26.20
C TYR A 256 5.42 -2.56 26.70
N SER A 257 6.25 -2.00 25.81
CA SER A 257 7.29 -1.05 26.22
C SER A 257 6.68 0.27 26.66
N THR A 258 7.04 0.67 27.89
CA THR A 258 6.65 1.96 28.49
C THR A 258 7.59 3.11 28.08
N GLU A 259 8.61 2.84 27.25
CA GLU A 259 9.62 3.83 26.91
C GLU A 259 9.04 4.90 25.97
N SER A 260 9.06 6.11 26.49
CA SER A 260 8.82 7.41 25.85
C SER A 260 7.65 7.45 24.87
N GLN A 261 6.48 7.78 25.37
CA GLN A 261 5.44 8.43 24.61
C GLN A 261 5.97 9.81 24.15
N ASN A 262 6.67 9.86 23.02
CA ASN A 262 6.64 11.08 22.23
C ASN A 262 5.17 11.31 21.90
N SER A 263 4.61 12.42 22.33
CA SER A 263 3.17 12.78 22.16
C SER A 263 2.73 12.70 20.69
N ASP A 264 3.67 12.71 19.75
CA ASP A 264 3.47 12.84 18.31
C ASP A 264 3.52 11.50 17.55
N GLN A 265 3.69 10.38 18.25
CA GLN A 265 3.71 9.04 17.64
C GLN A 265 2.57 8.17 18.15
N ILE A 266 2.10 7.27 17.28
CA ILE A 266 1.12 6.23 17.60
C ILE A 266 1.67 4.87 17.20
N LYS A 267 1.37 3.86 17.99
CA LYS A 267 1.69 2.46 17.69
C LYS A 267 0.41 1.75 17.25
N LEU A 268 0.44 1.20 16.05
CA LEU A 268 -0.69 0.42 15.51
C LEU A 268 -0.38 -1.06 15.59
N LEU A 269 -1.41 -1.85 15.82
CA LEU A 269 -1.43 -3.30 15.71
C LEU A 269 -2.35 -3.68 14.57
N VAL A 270 -1.80 -4.36 13.57
CA VAL A 270 -2.51 -4.84 12.40
C VAL A 270 -2.53 -6.36 12.42
N THR A 271 -3.68 -6.95 12.19
CA THR A 271 -3.86 -8.40 12.17
C THR A 271 -4.58 -8.82 10.89
N VAL A 272 -4.06 -9.85 10.23
CA VAL A 272 -4.67 -10.52 9.07
C VAL A 272 -4.90 -11.98 9.45
N GLU A 273 -6.15 -12.36 9.56
CA GLU A 273 -6.61 -13.70 9.92
C GLU A 273 -7.20 -14.39 8.70
N ASP A 274 -6.87 -15.66 8.50
CA ASP A 274 -7.46 -16.49 7.45
C ASP A 274 -7.88 -17.86 7.99
N THR A 275 -8.85 -18.48 7.33
CA THR A 275 -9.32 -19.85 7.56
C THR A 275 -8.75 -20.81 6.50
N GLY A 276 -7.49 -20.60 6.15
CA GLY A 276 -6.79 -21.42 5.16
C GLY A 276 -6.32 -22.76 5.69
N VAL A 277 -5.48 -23.43 4.91
CA VAL A 277 -4.92 -24.74 5.27
C VAL A 277 -3.99 -24.70 6.47
N GLY A 278 -3.61 -23.51 6.94
CA GLY A 278 -2.59 -23.34 7.98
C GLY A 278 -1.18 -23.66 7.49
N ILE A 279 -0.20 -23.51 8.38
CA ILE A 279 1.22 -23.71 8.11
C ILE A 279 1.70 -24.96 8.86
N PRO A 280 2.29 -25.94 8.15
CA PRO A 280 2.87 -27.13 8.79
C PRO A 280 3.89 -26.76 9.88
N VAL A 281 3.88 -27.47 11.00
CA VAL A 281 4.68 -27.14 12.20
C VAL A 281 6.19 -27.09 11.88
N ASP A 282 6.66 -28.00 11.03
CA ASP A 282 8.07 -28.08 10.61
C ASP A 282 8.49 -26.89 9.72
N ALA A 283 7.55 -26.24 9.03
CA ALA A 283 7.79 -25.06 8.19
C ALA A 283 7.73 -23.76 8.98
N GLN A 284 7.00 -23.69 10.10
CA GLN A 284 6.74 -22.47 10.86
C GLN A 284 8.01 -21.71 11.27
N GLY A 285 9.08 -22.42 11.64
CA GLY A 285 10.35 -21.78 12.01
C GLY A 285 11.10 -21.10 10.87
N ARG A 286 10.70 -21.30 9.61
CA ARG A 286 11.43 -20.88 8.42
C ARG A 286 10.67 -19.97 7.47
N ILE A 287 9.39 -19.67 7.72
CA ILE A 287 8.53 -18.91 6.78
C ILE A 287 9.00 -17.48 6.50
N PHE A 288 9.81 -16.90 7.36
CA PHE A 288 10.41 -15.58 7.17
C PHE A 288 11.81 -15.62 6.52
N THR A 289 12.31 -16.82 6.18
CA THR A 289 13.59 -16.96 5.47
C THR A 289 13.38 -16.71 3.99
N PRO A 290 14.16 -15.82 3.34
CA PRO A 290 14.01 -15.55 1.91
C PRO A 290 14.15 -16.82 1.07
N PHE A 291 13.38 -16.90 -0.04
CA PHE A 291 13.36 -18.01 -0.99
C PHE A 291 12.89 -19.36 -0.41
N MET A 292 12.36 -19.38 0.81
CA MET A 292 11.81 -20.59 1.42
C MET A 292 10.31 -20.70 1.16
N GLN A 293 9.87 -21.93 0.84
CA GLN A 293 8.48 -22.30 0.67
C GLN A 293 8.17 -23.46 1.59
N ALA A 294 6.96 -23.50 2.14
CA ALA A 294 6.56 -24.50 3.14
C ALA A 294 6.58 -25.93 2.59
N ASP A 295 6.30 -26.09 1.28
CA ASP A 295 6.29 -27.42 0.63
C ASP A 295 6.60 -27.29 -0.87
N SER A 296 7.40 -28.20 -1.43
CA SER A 296 7.73 -28.25 -2.85
C SER A 296 6.52 -28.67 -3.73
N SER A 297 5.51 -29.31 -3.17
CA SER A 297 4.26 -29.66 -3.85
C SER A 297 3.35 -28.45 -4.01
N THR A 298 3.32 -27.53 -3.04
CA THR A 298 2.54 -26.28 -3.10
C THR A 298 3.08 -25.29 -4.13
N SER A 299 4.38 -25.36 -4.45
CA SER A 299 4.99 -24.48 -5.47
C SER A 299 4.45 -24.76 -6.88
N ARG A 300 4.09 -26.00 -7.21
CA ARG A 300 3.48 -26.36 -8.50
C ARG A 300 2.03 -25.91 -8.62
N THR A 301 1.29 -25.91 -7.51
CA THR A 301 -0.14 -25.64 -7.51
C THR A 301 -0.45 -24.17 -7.32
N TYR A 302 0.35 -23.45 -6.50
CA TYR A 302 0.03 -22.09 -6.08
C TYR A 302 1.07 -21.04 -6.44
N GLY A 303 2.28 -21.40 -6.93
CA GLY A 303 3.35 -20.46 -7.32
C GLY A 303 3.79 -19.49 -6.20
N GLY A 304 4.86 -18.76 -6.42
CA GLY A 304 5.32 -17.70 -5.50
C GLY A 304 6.84 -17.66 -5.38
N THR A 305 7.39 -16.52 -4.97
CA THR A 305 8.83 -16.26 -4.90
C THR A 305 9.47 -16.76 -3.62
N GLY A 306 8.67 -16.88 -2.54
CA GLY A 306 9.15 -17.13 -1.18
C GLY A 306 9.87 -15.93 -0.54
N ILE A 307 9.77 -14.74 -1.15
CA ILE A 307 10.45 -13.52 -0.67
C ILE A 307 9.46 -12.61 0.08
N GLY A 308 8.18 -12.65 -0.26
CA GLY A 308 7.19 -11.69 0.23
C GLY A 308 7.13 -11.56 1.76
N LEU A 309 7.08 -12.67 2.50
CA LEU A 309 7.01 -12.63 3.97
C LEU A 309 8.30 -12.11 4.61
N SER A 310 9.47 -12.42 4.05
CA SER A 310 10.76 -11.89 4.53
C SER A 310 10.86 -10.38 4.32
N ILE A 311 10.42 -9.88 3.15
CA ILE A 311 10.32 -8.45 2.88
C ILE A 311 9.36 -7.79 3.86
N SER A 312 8.15 -8.35 4.03
CA SER A 312 7.14 -7.79 4.95
C SER A 312 7.67 -7.66 6.37
N LYS A 313 8.34 -8.69 6.89
CA LYS A 313 8.97 -8.66 8.21
C LYS A 313 10.00 -7.55 8.31
N ARG A 314 10.87 -7.42 7.31
CA ARG A 314 11.90 -6.40 7.31
C ARG A 314 11.36 -4.98 7.19
N LEU A 315 10.31 -4.76 6.37
CA LEU A 315 9.60 -3.48 6.29
C LEU A 315 8.98 -3.10 7.63
N VAL A 316 8.37 -4.06 8.32
CA VAL A 316 7.83 -3.85 9.68
C VAL A 316 8.93 -3.46 10.67
N GLU A 317 10.11 -4.11 10.62
CA GLU A 317 11.26 -3.75 11.46
C GLU A 317 11.75 -2.32 11.16
N LEU A 318 11.79 -1.91 9.89
CA LEU A 318 12.10 -0.52 9.50
C LEU A 318 11.06 0.48 10.01
N MET A 319 9.78 0.08 10.11
CA MET A 319 8.71 0.85 10.73
C MET A 319 8.74 0.79 12.27
N GLN A 320 9.84 0.34 12.87
CA GLN A 320 10.03 0.19 14.31
C GLN A 320 8.99 -0.73 14.97
N GLY A 321 8.49 -1.70 14.21
CA GLY A 321 7.50 -2.67 14.64
C GLY A 321 8.06 -4.08 14.76
N GLU A 322 7.18 -5.00 15.12
CA GLU A 322 7.44 -6.44 15.22
C GLU A 322 6.38 -7.20 14.41
N MET A 323 6.77 -8.33 13.80
CA MET A 323 5.85 -9.21 13.07
C MET A 323 5.89 -10.62 13.62
N GLY A 324 4.73 -11.20 13.83
CA GLY A 324 4.54 -12.57 14.29
C GLY A 324 3.33 -13.23 13.65
N PHE A 325 3.15 -14.50 13.95
CA PHE A 325 1.99 -15.26 13.49
C PHE A 325 1.66 -16.38 14.46
N VAL A 326 0.43 -16.86 14.37
CA VAL A 326 -0.03 -18.13 14.94
C VAL A 326 -0.73 -18.89 13.82
N SER A 327 -0.47 -20.18 13.70
CA SER A 327 -1.06 -21.00 12.65
C SER A 327 -1.26 -22.43 13.13
N GLU A 328 -2.40 -23.01 12.75
CA GLU A 328 -2.75 -24.38 13.04
C GLU A 328 -3.17 -25.07 11.75
N PRO A 329 -2.50 -26.20 11.38
CA PRO A 329 -2.83 -26.95 10.19
C PRO A 329 -4.30 -27.37 10.17
N GLY A 330 -5.01 -27.07 9.07
CA GLY A 330 -6.42 -27.37 8.88
C GLY A 330 -7.41 -26.37 9.49
N ILE A 331 -6.94 -25.39 10.27
CA ILE A 331 -7.79 -24.32 10.85
C ILE A 331 -7.52 -22.98 10.15
N GLY A 332 -6.25 -22.60 9.98
CA GLY A 332 -5.88 -21.36 9.34
C GLY A 332 -4.63 -20.71 9.91
N SER A 333 -4.46 -19.41 9.61
CA SER A 333 -3.34 -18.63 10.09
C SER A 333 -3.77 -17.22 10.48
N THR A 334 -3.09 -16.66 11.47
CA THR A 334 -3.24 -15.27 11.87
C THR A 334 -1.87 -14.63 11.90
N PHE A 335 -1.61 -13.70 10.98
CA PHE A 335 -0.42 -12.86 10.96
C PHE A 335 -0.73 -11.54 11.63
N SER A 336 0.17 -11.10 12.50
CA SER A 336 0.06 -9.81 13.18
C SER A 336 1.36 -9.05 13.09
N PHE A 337 1.26 -7.73 12.97
CA PHE A 337 2.41 -6.86 13.06
C PHE A 337 2.08 -5.54 13.74
N THR A 338 3.10 -4.91 14.31
CA THR A 338 3.01 -3.56 14.83
C THR A 338 3.76 -2.60 13.93
N GLY A 339 3.43 -1.30 14.01
CA GLY A 339 4.15 -0.24 13.32
C GLY A 339 4.00 1.08 14.05
N VAL A 340 5.05 1.90 14.01
CA VAL A 340 5.06 3.24 14.60
C VAL A 340 4.80 4.26 13.50
N PHE A 341 3.83 5.14 13.71
CA PHE A 341 3.40 6.18 12.77
C PHE A 341 3.37 7.52 13.49
N GLY A 342 3.61 8.60 12.75
CA GLY A 342 3.43 9.96 13.26
C GLY A 342 1.95 10.35 13.32
N LYS A 343 1.59 11.24 14.24
CA LYS A 343 0.29 11.91 14.23
C LYS A 343 0.32 13.04 13.19
N ALA A 344 -0.70 13.14 12.36
CA ALA A 344 -0.83 14.27 11.46
C ALA A 344 -1.35 15.50 12.22
N GLU A 345 -0.75 16.67 11.96
CA GLU A 345 -1.32 17.92 12.43
C GLU A 345 -2.68 18.16 11.75
N THR A 346 -3.67 18.59 12.52
CA THR A 346 -5.08 18.76 12.11
C THR A 346 -5.30 19.75 10.96
N ASN A 347 -4.27 20.47 10.51
CA ASN A 347 -4.33 21.49 9.47
C ASN A 347 -3.92 21.01 8.05
N THR A 348 -3.56 19.74 7.87
CA THR A 348 -3.25 19.22 6.53
C THR A 348 -4.54 18.86 5.81
N SER A 349 -5.12 19.84 5.12
CA SER A 349 -6.25 19.66 4.20
C SER A 349 -5.81 18.75 3.04
N ILE A 350 -6.09 17.47 3.17
CA ILE A 350 -5.93 16.52 2.07
C ILE A 350 -7.12 16.76 1.14
N THR A 351 -6.88 17.41 0.01
CA THR A 351 -7.87 17.78 -1.03
C THR A 351 -8.72 16.62 -1.59
N LYS A 352 -8.44 15.37 -1.19
CA LYS A 352 -9.26 14.19 -1.51
C LYS A 352 -10.39 13.93 -0.51
N LEU A 353 -10.30 14.44 0.73
CA LEU A 353 -11.38 14.33 1.72
C LEU A 353 -12.63 15.11 1.25
N GLU A 354 -12.48 16.23 0.55
CA GLU A 354 -13.62 17.08 0.15
C GLU A 354 -14.71 16.36 -0.67
N ARG A 355 -14.35 15.33 -1.46
CA ARG A 355 -15.36 14.55 -2.23
C ARG A 355 -16.12 13.54 -1.38
N PHE A 356 -15.47 12.97 -0.35
CA PHE A 356 -16.14 12.09 0.60
C PHE A 356 -17.00 12.90 1.57
N ASP A 357 -16.57 14.09 1.96
CA ASP A 357 -17.32 14.97 2.87
C ASP A 357 -18.69 15.37 2.32
N LEU A 358 -18.81 15.62 1.01
CA LEU A 358 -20.08 15.90 0.36
C LEU A 358 -21.02 14.70 0.39
N ALA A 359 -20.51 13.48 0.14
CA ALA A 359 -21.31 12.27 0.19
C ALA A 359 -21.70 11.93 1.63
N ILE A 360 -20.82 12.14 2.60
CA ILE A 360 -21.08 11.95 4.03
C ILE A 360 -22.20 12.89 4.50
N GLN A 361 -22.23 14.15 4.05
CA GLN A 361 -23.29 15.10 4.40
C GLN A 361 -24.68 14.64 3.92
N GLU A 362 -24.77 13.95 2.77
CA GLU A 362 -26.05 13.41 2.25
C GLU A 362 -26.64 12.30 3.14
N PHE A 363 -25.79 11.50 3.81
CA PHE A 363 -26.21 10.33 4.60
C PHE A 363 -26.19 10.59 6.11
N THR A 364 -25.61 11.70 6.55
CA THR A 364 -25.52 12.04 7.97
C THR A 364 -26.90 12.13 8.62
N GLY A 365 -27.08 11.42 9.74
CA GLY A 365 -28.34 11.38 10.48
C GLY A 365 -29.33 10.32 10.01
N LEU A 366 -29.04 9.59 8.93
CA LEU A 366 -29.86 8.43 8.56
C LEU A 366 -29.67 7.30 9.59
N ARG A 367 -30.73 6.51 9.76
CA ARG A 367 -30.72 5.34 10.64
C ARG A 367 -30.85 4.06 9.80
N ALA A 368 -30.08 3.06 10.17
CA ALA A 368 -30.05 1.74 9.56
C ALA A 368 -30.30 0.64 10.61
N LEU A 369 -30.85 -0.48 10.16
CA LEU A 369 -30.92 -1.72 10.92
C LEU A 369 -30.07 -2.77 10.22
N VAL A 370 -29.11 -3.36 10.94
CA VAL A 370 -28.27 -4.45 10.45
C VAL A 370 -28.77 -5.76 11.04
N ILE A 371 -29.14 -6.70 10.19
CA ILE A 371 -29.62 -8.02 10.55
C ILE A 371 -28.58 -9.05 10.19
N ASP A 372 -27.89 -9.55 11.18
CA ASP A 372 -26.87 -10.55 11.04
C ASP A 372 -26.79 -11.40 12.32
N ASN A 373 -26.75 -12.70 12.18
CA ASN A 373 -26.65 -13.63 13.30
C ASN A 373 -25.23 -13.74 13.89
N ARG A 374 -24.23 -13.04 13.27
CA ARG A 374 -22.84 -13.03 13.69
C ARG A 374 -22.41 -11.65 14.14
N ASN A 375 -22.07 -11.54 15.43
CA ASN A 375 -21.81 -10.25 16.06
C ASN A 375 -20.63 -9.49 15.41
N ILE A 376 -19.50 -10.16 15.11
CA ILE A 376 -18.32 -9.47 14.55
C ILE A 376 -18.65 -8.94 13.15
N ARG A 377 -19.34 -9.73 12.32
CA ARG A 377 -19.73 -9.36 10.96
C ARG A 377 -20.71 -8.18 10.97
N ALA A 378 -21.67 -8.22 11.87
CA ALA A 378 -22.59 -7.11 12.10
C ALA A 378 -21.85 -5.81 12.51
N GLU A 379 -20.85 -5.92 13.37
CA GLU A 379 -20.02 -4.79 13.81
C GLU A 379 -19.17 -4.23 12.64
N VAL A 380 -18.63 -5.07 11.77
CA VAL A 380 -17.94 -4.61 10.54
C VAL A 380 -18.92 -3.85 9.64
N THR A 381 -20.13 -4.35 9.44
CA THR A 381 -21.17 -3.66 8.68
C THR A 381 -21.53 -2.32 9.33
N ARG A 382 -21.70 -2.29 10.65
CA ARG A 382 -21.96 -1.07 11.41
C ARG A 382 -20.82 -0.06 11.31
N TYR A 383 -19.58 -0.53 11.33
CA TYR A 383 -18.39 0.31 11.15
C TYR A 383 -18.42 1.01 9.78
N GLU A 384 -18.70 0.30 8.69
CA GLU A 384 -18.77 0.90 7.35
C GLU A 384 -19.90 1.93 7.24
N LEU A 385 -21.06 1.67 7.85
CA LEU A 385 -22.16 2.62 7.88
C LEU A 385 -21.83 3.88 8.68
N ARG A 386 -21.14 3.74 9.83
CA ARG A 386 -20.69 4.88 10.64
C ARG A 386 -19.72 5.80 9.90
N ARG A 387 -18.87 5.25 9.05
CA ARG A 387 -17.97 6.04 8.19
C ARG A 387 -18.74 6.98 7.24
N LEU A 388 -20.00 6.65 6.94
CA LEU A 388 -20.93 7.49 6.14
C LEU A 388 -21.82 8.41 7.01
N GLY A 389 -21.59 8.47 8.31
CA GLY A 389 -22.44 9.23 9.23
C GLY A 389 -23.80 8.58 9.50
N ILE A 390 -23.99 7.29 9.14
CA ILE A 390 -25.23 6.54 9.33
C ILE A 390 -25.16 5.83 10.67
N SER A 391 -26.16 6.06 11.54
CA SER A 391 -26.29 5.31 12.80
C SER A 391 -26.96 3.96 12.54
N ALA A 392 -26.36 2.87 13.02
CA ALA A 392 -26.87 1.52 12.80
C ALA A 392 -27.10 0.76 14.12
N ASP A 393 -28.29 0.18 14.25
CA ASP A 393 -28.63 -0.79 15.29
C ASP A 393 -28.43 -2.21 14.74
N ILE A 394 -27.96 -3.14 15.58
CA ILE A 394 -27.71 -4.54 15.22
C ILE A 394 -28.73 -5.43 15.87
N VAL A 395 -29.27 -6.38 15.12
CA VAL A 395 -30.13 -7.47 15.61
C VAL A 395 -29.76 -8.80 14.97
N SER A 396 -29.91 -9.89 15.69
CA SER A 396 -29.53 -11.23 15.19
C SER A 396 -30.55 -11.84 14.22
N SER A 397 -31.82 -11.40 14.25
CA SER A 397 -32.88 -11.88 13.36
C SER A 397 -33.99 -10.83 13.17
N LEU A 398 -34.74 -10.93 12.08
CA LEU A 398 -35.90 -10.09 11.83
C LEU A 398 -36.98 -10.24 12.89
N ARG A 399 -37.18 -11.43 13.41
CA ARG A 399 -38.13 -11.66 14.51
C ARG A 399 -37.80 -10.86 15.77
N MET A 400 -36.51 -10.78 16.13
CA MET A 400 -36.06 -9.92 17.22
C MET A 400 -36.28 -8.44 16.93
N ALA A 401 -36.04 -8.01 15.67
CA ALA A 401 -36.32 -6.65 15.25
C ALA A 401 -37.79 -6.27 15.46
N CYS A 402 -38.71 -7.18 15.12
CA CYS A 402 -40.15 -6.96 15.28
C CYS A 402 -40.60 -6.92 16.72
N THR A 403 -40.01 -7.72 17.60
CA THR A 403 -40.42 -7.80 19.01
C THR A 403 -39.81 -6.72 19.88
N CYS A 404 -38.55 -6.35 19.65
CA CYS A 404 -37.79 -5.46 20.54
C CYS A 404 -37.75 -4.00 20.07
N CYS A 405 -38.04 -3.71 18.80
CA CYS A 405 -37.67 -2.45 18.16
C CYS A 405 -38.82 -1.73 17.43
N ILE A 406 -40.10 -2.10 17.62
CA ILE A 406 -41.24 -1.50 16.87
C ILE A 406 -41.23 0.03 17.00
N SER A 407 -40.97 0.61 18.17
CA SER A 407 -40.85 2.06 18.35
C SER A 407 -39.58 2.68 17.71
N LYS A 408 -38.56 1.88 17.44
CA LYS A 408 -37.30 2.32 16.77
C LYS A 408 -37.39 2.21 15.25
N LEU A 409 -38.34 1.43 14.72
CA LEU A 409 -38.53 1.22 13.28
C LEU A 409 -39.14 2.44 12.56
N GLU A 410 -39.80 3.34 13.30
CA GLU A 410 -40.55 4.47 12.70
C GLU A 410 -39.71 5.45 11.88
N ASN A 411 -38.38 5.50 12.09
CA ASN A 411 -37.48 6.43 11.41
C ASN A 411 -36.30 5.75 10.70
N LEU A 412 -36.45 4.48 10.30
CA LEU A 412 -35.41 3.77 9.55
C LEU A 412 -35.40 4.20 8.08
N ALA A 413 -34.20 4.54 7.59
CA ALA A 413 -33.97 4.79 6.16
C ALA A 413 -33.72 3.48 5.39
N MET A 414 -33.07 2.51 6.04
CA MET A 414 -32.64 1.28 5.39
C MET A 414 -32.53 0.09 6.38
N ILE A 415 -32.62 -1.11 5.81
CA ILE A 415 -32.38 -2.39 6.48
C ILE A 415 -31.35 -3.15 5.65
N LEU A 416 -30.25 -3.56 6.29
CA LEU A 416 -29.20 -4.39 5.67
C LEU A 416 -29.31 -5.78 6.26
N ILE A 417 -29.48 -6.79 5.40
CA ILE A 417 -29.66 -8.18 5.80
C ILE A 417 -28.52 -9.00 5.22
N ASP A 418 -27.82 -9.76 6.04
CA ASP A 418 -26.83 -10.70 5.54
C ASP A 418 -27.50 -11.91 4.86
N LYS A 419 -26.94 -12.40 3.75
CA LYS A 419 -27.50 -13.54 2.99
C LYS A 419 -27.60 -14.80 3.84
N ASP A 420 -26.70 -15.02 4.79
CA ASP A 420 -26.73 -16.16 5.68
C ASP A 420 -27.85 -16.08 6.75
N ALA A 421 -28.26 -14.87 7.09
CA ALA A 421 -29.40 -14.60 7.97
C ALA A 421 -30.73 -14.59 7.21
N TRP A 422 -30.71 -14.68 5.87
CA TRP A 422 -31.87 -14.64 4.99
C TRP A 422 -32.41 -16.04 4.74
N ASN A 423 -33.61 -16.35 5.24
CA ASN A 423 -34.31 -17.61 5.00
C ASN A 423 -35.79 -17.37 4.62
N LYS A 424 -36.51 -18.44 4.23
CA LYS A 424 -37.91 -18.35 3.82
C LYS A 424 -38.84 -17.87 4.94
N GLU A 425 -38.51 -18.14 6.21
CA GLU A 425 -39.29 -17.69 7.36
C GLU A 425 -39.13 -16.19 7.59
N GLU A 426 -37.90 -15.68 7.43
CA GLU A 426 -37.59 -14.24 7.51
C GLU A 426 -38.28 -13.45 6.39
N PHE A 427 -38.43 -14.07 5.21
CA PHE A 427 -39.19 -13.48 4.09
C PHE A 427 -40.66 -13.23 4.47
N SER A 428 -41.33 -14.21 5.09
CA SER A 428 -42.73 -14.07 5.51
C SER A 428 -42.92 -13.01 6.58
N VAL A 429 -41.95 -12.88 7.49
CA VAL A 429 -41.95 -11.86 8.55
C VAL A 429 -41.80 -10.46 7.98
N LEU A 430 -40.93 -10.28 6.98
CA LEU A 430 -40.78 -9.00 6.27
C LEU A 430 -42.07 -8.61 5.52
N ASP A 431 -42.67 -9.54 4.77
CA ASP A 431 -43.89 -9.29 4.03
C ASP A 431 -45.06 -8.90 4.96
N GLU A 432 -45.16 -9.58 6.11
CA GLU A 432 -46.12 -9.25 7.17
C GLU A 432 -45.85 -7.87 7.80
N LEU A 433 -44.60 -7.53 8.05
CA LEU A 433 -44.19 -6.22 8.56
C LEU A 433 -44.57 -5.11 7.58
N PHE A 434 -44.25 -5.27 6.30
CA PHE A 434 -44.58 -4.26 5.29
C PHE A 434 -46.08 -4.13 5.01
N THR A 435 -46.81 -5.23 5.11
CA THR A 435 -48.26 -5.22 4.97
C THR A 435 -48.97 -4.52 6.13
N ARG A 436 -48.53 -4.78 7.36
CA ARG A 436 -49.02 -4.13 8.59
C ARG A 436 -48.55 -2.68 8.71
N SER A 437 -47.34 -2.35 8.26
CA SER A 437 -46.69 -1.07 8.51
C SER A 437 -47.02 0.02 7.46
N LYS A 438 -47.77 -0.29 6.39
CA LYS A 438 -48.33 0.75 5.51
C LYS A 438 -49.15 1.81 6.26
N VAL A 439 -49.49 1.53 7.51
CA VAL A 439 -50.25 2.42 8.41
C VAL A 439 -49.36 3.26 9.34
N THR A 440 -48.07 2.86 9.57
CA THR A 440 -47.22 3.44 10.63
C THR A 440 -45.91 4.06 10.16
N PHE A 441 -45.43 3.75 8.94
CA PHE A 441 -44.16 4.32 8.47
C PHE A 441 -44.38 5.64 7.73
N THR A 442 -43.66 6.70 8.12
CA THR A 442 -43.56 7.95 7.36
C THR A 442 -42.83 7.76 6.02
N ARG A 443 -41.90 6.77 5.96
CA ARG A 443 -41.16 6.35 4.76
C ARG A 443 -40.84 4.86 4.85
N VAL A 444 -41.11 4.08 3.82
CA VAL A 444 -40.76 2.65 3.74
C VAL A 444 -39.23 2.53 3.69
N PRO A 445 -38.56 1.81 4.62
CA PRO A 445 -37.12 1.63 4.59
C PRO A 445 -36.71 0.81 3.37
N LYS A 446 -35.53 1.11 2.82
CA LYS A 446 -34.93 0.37 1.71
C LYS A 446 -34.23 -0.88 2.20
N ILE A 447 -34.37 -2.00 1.47
CA ILE A 447 -33.79 -3.29 1.85
C ILE A 447 -32.60 -3.63 0.99
N PHE A 448 -31.45 -3.80 1.64
CA PHE A 448 -30.19 -4.21 1.03
C PHE A 448 -29.83 -5.61 1.49
N LEU A 449 -29.60 -6.53 0.54
CA LEU A 449 -29.08 -7.86 0.84
C LEU A 449 -27.56 -7.87 0.69
N LEU A 450 -26.83 -8.26 1.72
CA LEU A 450 -25.38 -8.38 1.72
C LEU A 450 -25.00 -9.82 1.36
N ALA A 451 -24.18 -10.00 0.30
CA ALA A 451 -23.76 -11.33 -0.14
C ALA A 451 -22.27 -11.38 -0.43
N THR A 452 -21.59 -12.49 -0.15
CA THR A 452 -20.19 -12.71 -0.52
C THR A 452 -20.03 -12.94 -2.01
N SER A 453 -20.99 -13.66 -2.62
CA SER A 453 -21.06 -13.87 -4.07
C SER A 453 -22.53 -13.96 -4.51
N ALA A 454 -22.83 -13.43 -5.68
CA ALA A 454 -24.14 -13.60 -6.33
C ALA A 454 -23.97 -13.45 -7.84
N THR A 455 -24.50 -14.42 -8.59
CA THR A 455 -24.56 -14.37 -10.05
C THR A 455 -25.56 -13.30 -10.51
N LEU A 456 -25.48 -12.85 -11.77
CA LEU A 456 -26.42 -11.89 -12.32
C LEU A 456 -27.87 -12.42 -12.29
N THR A 457 -28.04 -13.72 -12.52
CA THR A 457 -29.33 -14.40 -12.45
C THR A 457 -29.90 -14.39 -11.03
N GLU A 458 -29.12 -14.81 -10.02
CA GLU A 458 -29.52 -14.77 -8.61
C GLU A 458 -29.91 -13.34 -8.16
N ARG A 459 -29.13 -12.33 -8.55
CA ARG A 459 -29.46 -10.93 -8.24
C ARG A 459 -30.80 -10.50 -8.85
N SER A 460 -31.05 -10.91 -10.11
CA SER A 460 -32.30 -10.60 -10.79
C SER A 460 -33.49 -11.31 -10.12
N GLU A 461 -33.33 -12.56 -9.73
CA GLU A 461 -34.34 -13.34 -9.01
C GLU A 461 -34.67 -12.73 -7.65
N MET A 462 -33.65 -12.36 -6.86
CA MET A 462 -33.80 -11.73 -5.55
C MET A 462 -34.54 -10.38 -5.65
N LYS A 463 -34.19 -9.56 -6.65
CA LYS A 463 -34.88 -8.28 -6.91
C LYS A 463 -36.31 -8.46 -7.46
N SER A 464 -36.57 -9.55 -8.20
CA SER A 464 -37.91 -9.83 -8.75
C SER A 464 -38.97 -10.14 -7.68
N THR A 465 -38.54 -10.49 -6.45
CA THR A 465 -39.44 -10.65 -5.30
C THR A 465 -40.15 -9.34 -4.89
N GLY A 466 -39.60 -8.19 -5.33
CA GLY A 466 -40.12 -6.87 -4.98
C GLY A 466 -39.87 -6.40 -3.56
N LEU A 467 -39.24 -7.24 -2.73
CA LEU A 467 -38.88 -6.91 -1.34
C LEU A 467 -37.45 -6.38 -1.18
N ILE A 468 -36.53 -6.85 -2.03
CA ILE A 468 -35.12 -6.45 -1.98
C ILE A 468 -34.89 -5.33 -3.01
N ASP A 469 -34.49 -4.16 -2.55
CA ASP A 469 -34.18 -3.03 -3.41
C ASP A 469 -32.81 -3.20 -4.11
N GLU A 470 -31.78 -3.68 -3.39
CA GLU A 470 -30.45 -3.87 -3.96
C GLU A 470 -29.68 -5.03 -3.29
N VAL A 471 -28.78 -5.68 -4.06
CA VAL A 471 -27.86 -6.72 -3.58
C VAL A 471 -26.43 -6.16 -3.60
N VAL A 472 -25.83 -6.01 -2.43
CA VAL A 472 -24.47 -5.48 -2.27
C VAL A 472 -23.51 -6.63 -2.06
N ILE A 473 -22.46 -6.69 -2.90
CA ILE A 473 -21.43 -7.72 -2.80
C ILE A 473 -20.32 -7.26 -1.86
N LYS A 474 -19.97 -8.12 -0.91
CA LYS A 474 -18.84 -7.94 0.00
C LYS A 474 -17.50 -8.11 -0.77
N PRO A 475 -16.39 -7.46 -0.35
CA PRO A 475 -16.29 -6.59 0.83
C PRO A 475 -17.06 -5.28 0.66
N LEU A 476 -17.64 -4.80 1.76
CA LEU A 476 -18.33 -3.53 1.79
C LEU A 476 -17.30 -2.41 1.61
N ARG A 477 -17.19 -1.90 0.39
CA ARG A 477 -16.28 -0.80 0.05
C ARG A 477 -17.04 0.51 0.09
N MET A 478 -16.43 1.54 0.64
CA MET A 478 -17.03 2.87 0.76
C MET A 478 -17.60 3.38 -0.57
N SER A 479 -16.84 3.26 -1.66
CA SER A 479 -17.25 3.71 -3.00
C SER A 479 -18.48 2.98 -3.53
N VAL A 480 -18.56 1.64 -3.31
CA VAL A 480 -19.70 0.82 -3.75
C VAL A 480 -20.92 1.11 -2.90
N LEU A 481 -20.72 1.25 -1.58
CA LEU A 481 -21.80 1.54 -0.65
C LEU A 481 -22.42 2.92 -0.94
N ILE A 482 -21.61 3.95 -1.14
CA ILE A 482 -22.08 5.29 -1.55
C ILE A 482 -22.89 5.22 -2.85
N CYS A 483 -22.38 4.54 -3.87
CA CYS A 483 -23.08 4.40 -5.16
C CYS A 483 -24.44 3.72 -4.99
N CYS A 484 -24.49 2.58 -4.28
CA CYS A 484 -25.73 1.85 -4.03
C CYS A 484 -26.75 2.67 -3.21
N LEU A 485 -26.28 3.40 -2.19
CA LEU A 485 -27.15 4.23 -1.35
C LEU A 485 -27.68 5.44 -2.11
N GLN A 486 -26.87 6.11 -2.93
CA GLN A 486 -27.30 7.23 -3.76
C GLN A 486 -28.36 6.80 -4.80
N GLU A 487 -28.13 5.67 -5.49
CA GLU A 487 -29.08 5.13 -6.45
C GLU A 487 -30.43 4.77 -5.80
N THR A 488 -30.39 4.22 -4.58
CA THR A 488 -31.58 3.65 -3.94
C THR A 488 -32.34 4.65 -3.06
N LEU A 489 -31.62 5.53 -2.33
CA LEU A 489 -32.21 6.44 -1.34
C LEU A 489 -32.50 7.84 -1.91
N VAL A 490 -31.61 8.37 -2.76
CA VAL A 490 -31.67 9.74 -3.24
C VAL A 490 -32.39 9.83 -4.59
N ASN A 491 -32.18 8.89 -5.51
CA ASN A 491 -32.67 8.92 -6.87
C ASN A 491 -33.89 8.01 -7.11
N GLY A 492 -34.93 8.08 -6.26
CA GLY A 492 -36.22 7.38 -6.47
C GLY A 492 -36.98 7.76 -7.73
N LYS A 493 -36.44 8.54 -8.65
CA LYS A 493 -36.93 8.80 -10.01
C LYS A 493 -35.85 8.33 -10.99
N LYS A 494 -36.26 7.46 -11.93
CA LYS A 494 -35.47 6.99 -13.07
C LYS A 494 -34.66 8.12 -13.70
N ARG A 495 -33.47 8.38 -13.23
CA ARG A 495 -32.40 8.93 -14.05
C ARG A 495 -31.67 7.74 -14.64
N GLN A 496 -31.71 7.65 -15.98
CA GLN A 496 -30.72 6.84 -16.70
C GLN A 496 -29.37 7.05 -16.05
N PRO A 497 -28.52 6.01 -15.87
CA PRO A 497 -27.22 6.17 -15.32
C PRO A 497 -26.41 7.08 -16.24
N ASN A 498 -26.55 8.38 -16.04
CA ASN A 498 -25.55 9.32 -16.52
C ASN A 498 -24.37 9.21 -15.58
N ARG A 499 -23.72 8.02 -15.56
CA ARG A 499 -22.30 7.96 -15.35
C ARG A 499 -21.74 8.81 -16.49
N GLN A 500 -21.52 10.08 -16.23
CA GLN A 500 -20.37 10.72 -16.81
C GLN A 500 -19.17 9.88 -16.30
N ARG A 501 -18.94 8.74 -16.96
CA ARG A 501 -17.64 8.10 -16.97
C ARG A 501 -16.70 9.27 -17.22
N ARG A 502 -15.77 9.50 -16.30
CA ARG A 502 -14.62 10.36 -16.53
C ARG A 502 -14.07 9.91 -17.88
N ASN A 503 -14.45 10.58 -18.94
CA ASN A 503 -14.22 10.09 -20.29
C ASN A 503 -12.99 10.82 -20.80
N LEU A 504 -11.83 10.19 -20.62
CA LEU A 504 -10.57 10.66 -21.21
C LEU A 504 -10.73 11.02 -22.68
N GLY A 505 -11.59 10.28 -23.41
CA GLY A 505 -11.92 10.59 -24.79
C GLY A 505 -12.59 11.96 -24.97
N HIS A 506 -13.29 12.49 -23.96
CA HIS A 506 -13.83 13.84 -24.05
C HIS A 506 -12.76 14.93 -23.82
N LEU A 507 -11.77 14.64 -22.98
CA LEU A 507 -10.70 15.58 -22.64
C LEU A 507 -9.60 15.63 -23.71
N LEU A 508 -9.26 14.49 -24.30
CA LEU A 508 -8.11 14.33 -25.20
C LEU A 508 -8.50 14.38 -26.70
N ARG A 509 -9.78 14.34 -27.03
CA ARG A 509 -10.25 14.35 -28.41
C ARG A 509 -9.76 15.60 -29.14
N GLU A 510 -9.11 15.38 -30.31
CA GLU A 510 -8.56 16.43 -31.19
C GLU A 510 -7.43 17.28 -30.56
N LYS A 511 -6.94 16.93 -29.34
CA LYS A 511 -5.83 17.62 -28.71
C LYS A 511 -4.51 17.24 -29.38
N GLN A 512 -3.69 18.25 -29.66
CA GLN A 512 -2.37 18.10 -30.24
C GLN A 512 -1.35 17.85 -29.10
N ILE A 513 -0.80 16.64 -29.03
CA ILE A 513 0.08 16.25 -27.95
C ILE A 513 1.45 15.88 -28.49
N LEU A 514 2.50 16.48 -27.91
CA LEU A 514 3.89 16.11 -28.16
C LEU A 514 4.34 15.07 -27.14
N VAL A 515 4.90 13.96 -27.61
CA VAL A 515 5.51 12.91 -26.78
C VAL A 515 7.01 12.87 -27.05
N VAL A 516 7.80 12.99 -26.00
CA VAL A 516 9.27 13.03 -26.05
C VAL A 516 9.84 11.90 -25.21
N ASP A 517 10.48 10.93 -25.82
CA ASP A 517 11.11 9.78 -25.15
C ASP A 517 12.18 9.22 -26.11
N ASP A 518 13.36 8.87 -25.62
CA ASP A 518 14.45 8.34 -26.45
C ASP A 518 14.20 6.89 -26.90
N ASN A 519 13.40 6.15 -26.14
CA ASN A 519 13.07 4.75 -26.43
C ASN A 519 11.87 4.64 -27.39
N LEU A 520 12.08 4.02 -28.55
CA LEU A 520 11.05 3.82 -29.57
C LEU A 520 9.82 3.06 -29.05
N VAL A 521 10.02 2.08 -28.15
CA VAL A 521 8.93 1.26 -27.62
C VAL A 521 8.06 2.11 -26.69
N ASN A 522 8.66 2.90 -25.79
CA ASN A 522 7.95 3.81 -24.91
C ASN A 522 7.15 4.84 -25.71
N ARG A 523 7.73 5.42 -26.78
CA ARG A 523 7.03 6.35 -27.68
C ARG A 523 5.77 5.72 -28.27
N ARG A 524 5.87 4.49 -28.81
CA ARG A 524 4.72 3.78 -29.39
C ARG A 524 3.64 3.45 -28.36
N VAL A 525 4.02 3.04 -27.14
CA VAL A 525 3.08 2.78 -26.06
C VAL A 525 2.36 4.07 -25.65
N ALA A 526 3.09 5.16 -25.49
CA ALA A 526 2.52 6.47 -25.16
C ALA A 526 1.58 6.98 -26.27
N GLU A 527 2.03 6.87 -27.53
CA GLU A 527 1.24 7.24 -28.72
C GLU A 527 -0.06 6.45 -28.78
N GLY A 528 0.00 5.11 -28.63
CA GLY A 528 -1.18 4.25 -28.65
C GLY A 528 -2.14 4.55 -27.53
N ALA A 529 -1.64 4.75 -26.29
CA ALA A 529 -2.45 5.08 -25.13
C ALA A 529 -3.21 6.41 -25.30
N LEU A 530 -2.58 7.44 -25.88
CA LEU A 530 -3.19 8.75 -26.10
C LEU A 530 -4.15 8.75 -27.30
N LYS A 531 -3.77 8.09 -28.41
CA LYS A 531 -4.62 7.95 -29.60
C LYS A 531 -5.91 7.17 -29.32
N LYS A 532 -5.90 6.20 -28.41
CA LYS A 532 -7.11 5.48 -27.94
C LYS A 532 -8.21 6.44 -27.48
N TYR A 533 -7.83 7.59 -26.93
CA TYR A 533 -8.76 8.62 -26.45
C TYR A 533 -8.96 9.78 -27.43
N GLY A 534 -8.50 9.63 -28.69
CA GLY A 534 -8.76 10.59 -29.76
C GLY A 534 -7.77 11.75 -29.85
N ALA A 535 -6.62 11.69 -29.17
CA ALA A 535 -5.55 12.69 -29.30
C ALA A 535 -4.81 12.57 -30.63
N ILE A 536 -4.32 13.69 -31.13
CA ILE A 536 -3.39 13.76 -32.27
C ILE A 536 -1.99 13.85 -31.68
N VAL A 537 -1.19 12.77 -31.87
CA VAL A 537 0.09 12.62 -31.19
C VAL A 537 1.24 12.76 -32.16
N THR A 538 2.20 13.63 -31.83
CA THR A 538 3.50 13.76 -32.50
C THR A 538 4.57 13.24 -31.55
N CYS A 539 5.46 12.36 -32.05
CA CYS A 539 6.53 11.78 -31.23
C CYS A 539 7.90 12.29 -31.70
N VAL A 540 8.78 12.59 -30.74
CA VAL A 540 10.18 12.94 -30.97
C VAL A 540 11.10 12.18 -30.03
N GLU A 541 12.36 12.01 -30.41
CA GLU A 541 13.30 11.10 -29.76
C GLU A 541 14.31 11.76 -28.82
N SER A 542 14.27 13.07 -28.63
CA SER A 542 15.25 13.79 -27.79
C SER A 542 14.74 15.12 -27.29
N GLY A 543 15.30 15.61 -26.18
CA GLY A 543 15.02 16.94 -25.66
C GLY A 543 15.36 18.07 -26.65
N LYS A 544 16.38 17.89 -27.48
CA LYS A 544 16.71 18.86 -28.54
C LYS A 544 15.63 18.92 -29.63
N ALA A 545 15.10 17.77 -30.04
CA ALA A 545 14.00 17.71 -31.01
C ALA A 545 12.72 18.31 -30.43
N ALA A 546 12.42 18.03 -29.16
CA ALA A 546 11.31 18.66 -28.45
C ALA A 546 11.43 20.19 -28.41
N LEU A 547 12.60 20.72 -28.09
CA LEU A 547 12.85 22.15 -28.06
C LEU A 547 12.67 22.80 -29.46
N ALA A 548 13.03 22.09 -30.52
CA ALA A 548 12.81 22.57 -31.88
C ALA A 548 11.33 22.61 -32.26
N MET A 549 10.53 21.61 -31.83
CA MET A 549 9.09 21.52 -32.08
C MET A 549 8.28 22.48 -31.20
N LEU A 550 8.76 22.81 -30.01
CA LEU A 550 8.12 23.74 -29.08
C LEU A 550 8.57 25.21 -29.29
N LYS A 551 9.35 25.48 -30.35
CA LYS A 551 9.60 26.87 -30.75
C LYS A 551 8.32 27.49 -31.31
N PRO A 552 7.96 28.68 -30.86
CA PRO A 552 6.79 29.36 -31.38
C PRO A 552 6.96 29.82 -32.85
N PRO A 553 5.83 29.84 -33.61
CA PRO A 553 4.50 29.39 -33.23
C PRO A 553 4.35 27.86 -33.35
N HIS A 554 3.67 27.23 -32.38
CA HIS A 554 3.30 25.81 -32.44
C HIS A 554 1.85 25.61 -31.96
N ASN A 555 1.26 24.46 -32.29
CA ASN A 555 -0.14 24.13 -31.98
C ASN A 555 -0.29 23.00 -30.94
N PHE A 556 0.74 22.70 -30.16
CA PHE A 556 0.65 21.67 -29.13
C PHE A 556 -0.15 22.17 -27.93
N ASP A 557 -1.14 21.37 -27.52
CA ASP A 557 -1.95 21.60 -26.31
C ASP A 557 -1.24 21.11 -25.04
N ALA A 558 -0.37 20.09 -25.14
CA ALA A 558 0.47 19.60 -24.04
C ALA A 558 1.70 18.84 -24.55
N CYS A 559 2.72 18.72 -23.69
CA CYS A 559 3.93 17.94 -23.93
C CYS A 559 4.12 16.91 -22.82
N PHE A 560 4.32 15.66 -23.19
CA PHE A 560 4.71 14.56 -22.31
C PHE A 560 6.20 14.33 -22.50
N MET A 561 6.99 14.63 -21.47
CA MET A 561 8.44 14.69 -21.50
C MET A 561 9.07 13.60 -20.64
N ASP A 562 9.88 12.72 -21.23
CA ASP A 562 10.72 11.80 -20.46
C ASP A 562 11.77 12.57 -19.66
N LEU A 563 12.01 12.14 -18.43
CA LEU A 563 13.00 12.77 -17.55
C LEU A 563 14.42 12.36 -17.93
N GLN A 564 14.63 11.10 -18.32
CA GLN A 564 15.95 10.53 -18.58
C GLN A 564 16.16 10.32 -20.07
N MET A 565 16.87 11.24 -20.71
CA MET A 565 17.23 11.17 -22.13
C MET A 565 18.70 11.52 -22.32
N PRO A 566 19.38 10.88 -23.30
CA PRO A 566 20.76 11.23 -23.62
C PRO A 566 20.91 12.65 -24.16
N GLU A 567 22.06 13.25 -23.99
CA GLU A 567 22.48 14.59 -24.41
C GLU A 567 21.74 15.77 -23.77
N MET A 568 20.43 15.72 -23.63
CA MET A 568 19.59 16.73 -23.01
C MET A 568 18.43 16.03 -22.29
N ASP A 569 18.48 16.02 -20.99
CA ASP A 569 17.43 15.44 -20.13
C ASP A 569 16.14 16.27 -20.15
N GLY A 570 15.05 15.70 -19.60
CA GLY A 570 13.75 16.37 -19.57
C GLY A 570 13.74 17.62 -18.69
N PHE A 571 14.56 17.67 -17.65
CA PHE A 571 14.67 18.84 -16.77
C PHE A 571 15.31 20.02 -17.51
N GLU A 572 16.40 19.79 -18.22
CA GLU A 572 17.10 20.80 -19.00
C GLU A 572 16.23 21.29 -20.18
N ALA A 573 15.57 20.33 -20.88
CA ALA A 573 14.65 20.67 -21.97
C ALA A 573 13.52 21.58 -21.47
N THR A 574 12.92 21.25 -20.33
CA THR A 574 11.84 22.05 -19.73
C THR A 574 12.32 23.45 -19.33
N ARG A 575 13.47 23.57 -18.67
CA ARG A 575 14.03 24.90 -18.30
C ARG A 575 14.19 25.80 -19.52
N ARG A 576 14.72 25.26 -20.64
CA ARG A 576 14.88 26.01 -21.88
C ARG A 576 13.56 26.39 -22.54
N VAL A 577 12.55 25.51 -22.50
CA VAL A 577 11.19 25.86 -22.97
C VAL A 577 10.63 27.01 -22.13
N ARG A 578 10.76 26.96 -20.81
CA ARG A 578 10.27 28.03 -19.91
C ARG A 578 11.02 29.36 -20.10
N GLU A 579 12.29 29.33 -20.48
CA GLU A 579 13.04 30.53 -20.88
C GLU A 579 12.48 31.15 -22.16
N LEU A 580 12.24 30.34 -23.20
CA LEU A 580 11.60 30.79 -24.43
C LEU A 580 10.20 31.37 -24.19
N GLU A 581 9.38 30.73 -23.37
CA GLU A 581 8.06 31.24 -22.99
C GLU A 581 8.16 32.64 -22.34
N ARG A 582 9.12 32.80 -21.40
CA ARG A 582 9.33 34.08 -20.73
C ARG A 582 9.77 35.21 -21.68
N GLU A 583 10.65 34.89 -22.64
CA GLU A 583 11.10 35.85 -23.66
C GLU A 583 9.95 36.31 -24.55
N ILE A 584 9.12 35.36 -24.98
CA ILE A 584 7.97 35.66 -25.85
C ILE A 584 6.89 36.44 -25.11
N ASN A 585 6.56 36.03 -23.90
CA ASN A 585 5.59 36.76 -23.08
C ASN A 585 6.04 38.20 -22.79
N LYS A 586 7.36 38.46 -22.67
CA LYS A 586 7.91 39.80 -22.59
C LYS A 586 7.68 40.61 -23.88
N LYS A 587 7.90 39.97 -25.06
CA LYS A 587 7.67 40.63 -26.38
C LYS A 587 6.19 40.89 -26.63
N ILE A 588 5.30 40.00 -26.16
CA ILE A 588 3.85 40.22 -26.22
C ILE A 588 3.46 41.40 -25.31
N ALA A 589 4.00 41.45 -24.11
CA ALA A 589 3.73 42.54 -23.15
C ALA A 589 4.29 43.89 -23.61
N SER A 590 5.43 43.93 -24.37
CA SER A 590 5.99 45.14 -24.96
C SER A 590 5.27 45.59 -26.24
N GLY A 591 4.35 44.79 -26.79
CA GLY A 591 3.65 45.11 -28.03
C GLY A 591 4.48 44.89 -29.31
N GLU A 592 5.67 44.29 -29.20
CA GLU A 592 6.55 44.00 -30.34
C GLU A 592 6.01 42.90 -31.23
N VAL A 593 5.12 42.04 -30.66
CA VAL A 593 4.51 40.92 -31.36
C VAL A 593 3.01 40.88 -31.06
N SER A 594 2.18 40.75 -32.11
CA SER A 594 0.71 40.68 -31.94
C SER A 594 0.30 39.41 -31.21
N ALA A 595 -0.46 39.55 -30.11
CA ALA A 595 -0.98 38.44 -29.33
C ALA A 595 -1.88 37.50 -30.15
N GLU A 596 -2.53 37.98 -31.21
CA GLU A 596 -3.37 37.20 -32.11
C GLU A 596 -2.59 36.13 -32.90
N MET A 597 -1.29 36.29 -33.06
CA MET A 597 -0.42 35.37 -33.79
C MET A 597 0.02 34.17 -32.94
N PHE A 598 -0.10 34.26 -31.60
CA PHE A 598 0.48 33.29 -30.66
C PHE A 598 -0.54 32.61 -29.75
N CYS A 599 -1.70 33.21 -29.49
CA CYS A 599 -2.62 32.59 -28.54
C CYS A 599 -4.05 33.11 -28.57
N LYS A 600 -4.95 32.22 -28.13
CA LYS A 600 -6.29 32.55 -27.61
C LYS A 600 -6.26 33.15 -26.21
N PHE A 601 -5.09 33.35 -25.59
CA PHE A 601 -4.91 33.74 -24.18
C PHE A 601 -3.88 34.89 -24.04
N SER A 602 -3.96 35.59 -22.93
CA SER A 602 -3.10 36.74 -22.57
C SER A 602 -1.63 36.37 -22.30
N SER A 603 -1.29 35.10 -22.13
CA SER A 603 0.07 34.60 -21.96
C SER A 603 0.22 33.25 -22.63
N TRP A 604 1.39 33.02 -23.24
CA TRP A 604 1.75 31.77 -23.90
C TRP A 604 2.38 30.79 -22.92
N HIS A 605 1.78 29.61 -22.75
CA HIS A 605 2.25 28.55 -21.87
C HIS A 605 1.79 27.18 -22.39
N VAL A 606 2.70 26.22 -22.55
CA VAL A 606 2.41 24.85 -22.89
C VAL A 606 2.55 23.95 -21.66
N PRO A 607 1.50 23.23 -21.25
CA PRO A 607 1.62 22.25 -20.18
C PRO A 607 2.66 21.18 -20.48
N ILE A 608 3.66 20.99 -19.60
CA ILE A 608 4.67 19.93 -19.70
C ILE A 608 4.48 18.97 -18.56
N LEU A 609 4.18 17.70 -18.89
CA LEU A 609 3.97 16.60 -17.97
C LEU A 609 5.17 15.66 -18.02
N ALA A 610 5.84 15.46 -16.90
CA ALA A 610 6.92 14.49 -16.79
C ALA A 610 6.41 13.07 -17.02
N MET A 611 7.13 12.26 -17.79
CA MET A 611 6.94 10.81 -17.85
C MET A 611 8.02 10.13 -17.02
N THR A 612 7.64 9.39 -15.99
CA THR A 612 8.60 8.73 -15.08
C THR A 612 8.27 7.26 -14.87
N ALA A 613 9.29 6.43 -14.73
CA ALA A 613 9.15 5.03 -14.35
C ALA A 613 8.97 4.86 -12.82
N ASP A 614 9.45 5.83 -12.02
CA ASP A 614 9.38 5.84 -10.55
C ASP A 614 8.80 7.16 -10.06
N VAL A 615 7.73 7.09 -9.27
CA VAL A 615 7.09 8.26 -8.65
C VAL A 615 7.65 8.43 -7.24
N ILE A 616 8.88 8.93 -7.15
CA ILE A 616 9.49 9.29 -5.86
C ILE A 616 9.20 10.77 -5.60
N GLN A 617 8.85 11.12 -4.37
CA GLN A 617 8.50 12.50 -3.97
C GLN A 617 9.62 13.51 -4.28
N ALA A 618 10.89 13.11 -4.12
CA ALA A 618 12.04 13.93 -4.50
C ALA A 618 12.04 14.31 -5.98
N THR A 619 11.69 13.37 -6.88
CA THR A 619 11.56 13.60 -8.32
C THR A 619 10.39 14.55 -8.63
N HIS A 620 9.29 14.48 -7.88
CA HIS A 620 8.17 15.40 -8.03
C HIS A 620 8.56 16.85 -7.70
N GLU A 621 9.25 17.07 -6.58
CA GLU A 621 9.73 18.41 -6.21
C GLU A 621 10.70 18.98 -7.25
N GLU A 622 11.57 18.14 -7.81
CA GLU A 622 12.52 18.54 -8.84
C GLU A 622 11.81 18.91 -10.15
N CYS A 623 10.79 18.12 -10.56
CA CYS A 623 9.93 18.43 -11.70
C CYS A 623 9.26 19.81 -11.54
N MET A 624 8.68 20.09 -10.38
CA MET A 624 8.02 21.38 -10.13
C MET A 624 9.02 22.53 -10.10
N LYS A 625 10.22 22.34 -9.52
CA LYS A 625 11.28 23.35 -9.48
C LYS A 625 11.82 23.72 -10.87
N CYS A 626 11.88 22.77 -11.82
CA CYS A 626 12.31 23.06 -13.19
C CYS A 626 11.21 23.67 -14.06
N GLY A 627 9.96 23.74 -13.58
CA GLY A 627 8.83 24.36 -14.27
C GLY A 627 7.92 23.38 -15.02
N MET A 628 7.95 22.09 -14.70
CA MET A 628 6.94 21.12 -15.19
C MET A 628 5.61 21.34 -14.46
N ASP A 629 4.50 21.03 -15.14
CA ASP A 629 3.15 21.26 -14.62
C ASP A 629 2.55 20.03 -13.95
N GLY A 630 3.18 18.89 -14.12
CA GLY A 630 2.75 17.63 -13.54
C GLY A 630 3.57 16.44 -13.99
N TYR A 631 3.11 15.25 -13.61
CA TYR A 631 3.76 14.01 -13.97
C TYR A 631 2.75 12.89 -14.27
N VAL A 632 3.20 11.88 -15.03
CA VAL A 632 2.47 10.64 -15.34
C VAL A 632 3.45 9.48 -15.23
N SER A 633 3.04 8.40 -14.57
CA SER A 633 3.84 7.18 -14.48
C SER A 633 3.82 6.38 -15.79
N LYS A 634 4.93 5.76 -16.13
CA LYS A 634 5.03 4.76 -17.20
C LYS A 634 4.82 3.35 -16.60
N PRO A 635 3.96 2.48 -17.17
CA PRO A 635 3.05 2.69 -18.32
C PRO A 635 1.83 3.54 -17.93
N PHE A 636 1.22 4.21 -18.92
CA PHE A 636 0.06 5.06 -18.69
C PHE A 636 -1.15 4.27 -18.20
N GLU A 637 -1.56 4.53 -16.95
CA GLU A 637 -2.82 4.06 -16.40
C GLU A 637 -3.91 5.11 -16.63
N GLU A 638 -5.13 4.65 -16.96
CA GLU A 638 -6.24 5.53 -17.33
C GLU A 638 -6.58 6.56 -16.26
N GLU A 639 -6.61 6.14 -14.98
CA GLU A 639 -6.93 7.03 -13.86
C GLU A 639 -5.83 8.08 -13.60
N VAL A 640 -4.57 7.66 -13.72
CA VAL A 640 -3.42 8.56 -13.52
C VAL A 640 -3.36 9.58 -14.66
N LEU A 641 -3.53 9.12 -15.90
CA LEU A 641 -3.57 9.97 -17.08
C LEU A 641 -4.74 10.98 -16.99
N TYR A 642 -5.94 10.51 -16.60
CA TYR A 642 -7.09 11.39 -16.39
C TYR A 642 -6.79 12.49 -15.37
N THR A 643 -6.26 12.12 -14.21
CA THR A 643 -5.95 13.07 -13.13
C THR A 643 -4.91 14.10 -13.56
N ALA A 644 -3.92 13.68 -14.37
CA ALA A 644 -2.87 14.57 -14.86
C ALA A 644 -3.37 15.58 -15.87
N VAL A 645 -4.28 15.17 -16.80
CA VAL A 645 -4.74 16.06 -17.90
C VAL A 645 -6.01 16.84 -17.59
N ALA A 646 -6.84 16.36 -16.64
CA ALA A 646 -8.13 16.98 -16.35
C ALA A 646 -8.01 18.45 -15.96
N ARG A 647 -7.00 18.80 -15.15
CA ARG A 647 -6.76 20.18 -14.70
C ARG A 647 -6.40 21.17 -15.82
N PHE A 648 -6.00 20.67 -17.01
CA PHE A 648 -5.65 21.50 -18.16
C PHE A 648 -6.74 21.52 -19.22
N PHE A 649 -7.55 20.48 -19.30
CA PHE A 649 -8.51 20.27 -20.39
C PHE A 649 -9.97 20.20 -19.92
N GLU A 650 -10.27 20.15 -18.61
CA GLU A 650 -11.64 20.34 -18.13
C GLU A 650 -12.04 21.82 -18.33
N PRO A 651 -13.18 22.11 -18.97
CA PRO A 651 -13.70 23.48 -19.01
C PRO A 651 -14.03 23.92 -17.59
N CYS A 652 -13.53 25.10 -17.17
CA CYS A 652 -13.85 25.75 -15.90
C CYS A 652 -15.34 26.01 -15.77
#